data_54c77fc9ec5963dec26569d00c6f0504
#
_entry.id   54c77fc9ec5963dec26569d00c6f0504
#
_cell.length_a   1.000
_cell.length_b   1.000
_cell.length_c   1.000
_cell.angle_alpha   90.00
_cell.angle_beta   90.00
_cell.angle_gamma   90.00
#
_symmetry.space_group_name_H-M   'P 1'
#
loop_
_entity.id
_entity.type
_entity.pdbx_description
1 polymer ?
#
loop_
_entity_poly.entity_id
_entity_poly.type
_entity_poly.pdbx_seq_one_letter_code
_entity_poly.pdbx_strand_id
1 'polypeptide(L)'
;MKDDTDGPGADPSDGKPGSGAKDAEPEYFPGERGRSVPRLAWWVLAAAVVLLLVFVFVRPLWFTRDVDDNSLDVPADRHYTKSLSGAGFDDGVWLTDDSPSTSFDVTFPVDSAREQTRLRLTGTSQVARDSVVFLIVRMDGQQVYKSELDTGETGLDVMVDAPEQLSSDGQVRVQVQVQGTLDNRTCTPDHAAGMQVHLDPTSVVEAALSEPVHTVRDAVVSWDRRLTVVLVDQSDQWRTAAAQMGIALTRAGYEVTYSDRLPGEGDENVVMVGPTDALVDQGWSAPEGQAEPITLGKAEGTAVVAMTQPNGDLISRFLTTPIVSTADSEGSDPQALVTKPLSGNDVALDALGGDTSVVQVTENHRWRIGYSLADLPGGRLPQSVRVGMQLPASPDDLTWILNVQLNDQLVDSRRLDRATSVETVIPLPTSQLLENALTLSIQRDRDLGGCDVRVTTYPMQLETTSALVLGDDPGIGFTAVPRTLAPGFAVYRPDASSVSAVDELNAVVPVLTKFIPNGYDPEFLWNSQPASGQPFVLIGQSPEVNPPVRIDNGRILAGPEQSALDISSFDNGMVVETATSTTGAGGLAIQFVGEPGKIPVPPFGTESARLMTAQGSVIVNADGTTGPGAPARANGPR
;
A
#
# COMPACT_ATOMS: atom_id res chain seq x y z
N MET A 1 -20.73 58.53 -32.31
CA MET A 1 -19.63 59.45 -32.47
C MET A 1 -18.46 58.56 -32.82
N LYS A 2 -18.33 58.25 -34.12
CA LYS A 2 -17.39 58.83 -35.08
C LYS A 2 -15.95 58.65 -34.59
N ASP A 3 -15.03 58.11 -35.26
CA ASP A 3 -14.75 57.78 -36.70
C ASP A 3 -13.37 57.09 -36.69
N ASP A 4 -13.22 56.04 -37.49
CA ASP A 4 -12.40 56.03 -38.73
C ASP A 4 -10.89 56.21 -38.55
N THR A 5 -9.98 55.49 -39.14
CA THR A 5 -9.74 55.17 -40.55
C THR A 5 -8.63 54.16 -40.70
N ASP A 6 -8.75 53.23 -41.51
CA ASP A 6 -8.17 52.93 -42.84
C ASP A 6 -6.75 52.29 -42.89
N GLY A 7 -6.77 51.16 -43.61
CA GLY A 7 -5.71 50.41 -44.23
C GLY A 7 -4.92 51.17 -45.35
N PRO A 8 -4.38 50.58 -46.43
CA PRO A 8 -4.68 49.32 -47.11
C PRO A 8 -3.46 48.53 -47.69
N GLY A 9 -3.74 47.36 -48.18
CA GLY A 9 -3.46 46.85 -49.56
C GLY A 9 -2.00 46.38 -49.83
N ALA A 10 -1.76 45.32 -50.50
CA ALA A 10 -2.17 44.88 -51.80
C ALA A 10 -1.73 43.45 -52.09
N ASP A 11 -2.60 42.66 -52.64
CA ASP A 11 -2.41 41.59 -53.61
C ASP A 11 -2.14 42.20 -55.01
N PRO A 12 -1.88 41.51 -56.13
CA PRO A 12 -1.83 40.10 -56.46
C PRO A 12 -0.78 39.73 -57.57
N SER A 13 -0.75 38.50 -58.02
CA SER A 13 -0.85 38.01 -59.42
C SER A 13 -0.32 36.61 -59.56
N ASP A 14 -1.20 35.68 -59.88
CA ASP A 14 -1.57 35.14 -61.19
C ASP A 14 -0.47 34.54 -62.04
N GLY A 15 -0.65 33.26 -62.40
CA GLY A 15 0.08 32.61 -63.44
C GLY A 15 -0.07 31.12 -63.53
N LYS A 16 -1.21 30.65 -64.07
CA LYS A 16 -1.35 29.35 -64.77
C LYS A 16 -1.33 29.64 -66.30
N PRO A 17 -1.25 28.68 -67.23
CA PRO A 17 -1.00 27.24 -67.23
C PRO A 17 0.00 26.78 -68.33
N GLY A 18 0.32 25.51 -68.41
CA GLY A 18 1.03 24.95 -69.56
C GLY A 18 1.10 23.43 -69.56
N SER A 19 0.20 22.83 -70.31
CA SER A 19 0.09 21.43 -70.68
C SER A 19 1.33 20.89 -71.43
N GLY A 20 1.63 19.61 -71.27
CA GLY A 20 2.58 18.91 -72.14
C GLY A 20 2.89 17.50 -71.67
N ALA A 21 2.01 16.56 -72.06
CA ALA A 21 2.32 15.14 -72.03
C ALA A 21 3.42 14.82 -73.06
N LYS A 22 4.43 14.07 -72.64
CA LYS A 22 5.21 13.20 -73.53
C LYS A 22 5.69 11.98 -72.73
N ASP A 23 5.29 10.85 -73.27
CA ASP A 23 5.75 9.51 -72.95
C ASP A 23 7.27 9.47 -72.99
N ALA A 24 7.89 8.95 -71.91
CA ALA A 24 9.27 8.53 -71.93
C ALA A 24 9.35 7.08 -71.45
N GLU A 25 9.85 6.25 -72.36
CA GLU A 25 10.17 4.85 -72.18
C GLU A 25 11.06 4.58 -70.96
N PRO A 26 10.97 3.37 -70.37
CA PRO A 26 11.80 3.02 -69.25
C PRO A 26 13.25 2.76 -69.72
N GLU A 27 14.18 3.60 -69.26
CA GLU A 27 15.60 3.34 -69.39
C GLU A 27 15.99 2.11 -68.54
N TYR A 28 16.51 1.12 -69.30
CA TYR A 28 17.10 -0.12 -68.81
C TYR A 28 18.46 0.21 -68.17
N PHE A 29 18.56 0.21 -66.84
CA PHE A 29 19.84 0.30 -66.14
C PHE A 29 20.59 -1.04 -66.26
N PRO A 30 21.82 -1.07 -66.72
CA PRO A 30 22.62 -2.30 -66.79
C PRO A 30 23.00 -2.72 -65.35
N GLY A 31 22.81 -4.02 -65.09
CA GLY A 31 23.01 -4.70 -63.82
C GLY A 31 24.30 -4.29 -63.10
N GLU A 32 24.13 -3.89 -61.87
CA GLU A 32 25.23 -3.78 -60.90
C GLU A 32 25.85 -5.16 -60.69
N ARG A 33 27.08 -5.29 -61.13
CA ARG A 33 27.94 -6.41 -60.79
C ARG A 33 28.09 -6.47 -59.29
N GLY A 34 27.63 -7.57 -58.69
CA GLY A 34 27.81 -7.85 -57.27
C GLY A 34 29.25 -7.60 -56.85
N ARG A 35 29.46 -6.52 -56.08
CA ARG A 35 30.72 -6.28 -55.40
C ARG A 35 30.87 -7.39 -54.36
N SER A 36 31.80 -8.29 -54.62
CA SER A 36 32.23 -9.28 -53.64
C SER A 36 32.77 -8.53 -52.43
N VAL A 37 32.10 -8.64 -51.31
CA VAL A 37 32.55 -8.09 -50.03
C VAL A 37 33.94 -8.65 -49.75
N PRO A 38 34.96 -7.80 -49.60
CA PRO A 38 36.34 -8.28 -49.40
C PRO A 38 36.36 -9.15 -48.11
N ARG A 39 37.07 -10.27 -48.19
CA ARG A 39 37.23 -11.23 -47.07
C ARG A 39 37.64 -10.54 -45.78
N LEU A 40 38.31 -9.40 -45.85
CA LEU A 40 38.67 -8.56 -44.71
C LEU A 40 37.43 -8.00 -43.96
N ALA A 41 36.36 -7.65 -44.71
CA ALA A 41 35.13 -7.14 -44.09
C ALA A 41 34.41 -8.20 -43.23
N TRP A 42 34.48 -9.47 -43.66
CA TRP A 42 33.97 -10.58 -42.85
C TRP A 42 34.78 -10.83 -41.57
N TRP A 43 36.11 -10.65 -41.63
CA TRP A 43 36.96 -10.73 -40.44
C TRP A 43 36.71 -9.59 -39.46
N VAL A 44 36.48 -8.38 -39.97
CA VAL A 44 36.11 -7.22 -39.10
C VAL A 44 34.75 -7.41 -38.49
N LEU A 45 33.76 -7.92 -39.24
CA LEU A 45 32.43 -8.21 -38.68
C LEU A 45 32.51 -9.33 -37.64
N ALA A 46 33.25 -10.40 -37.89
CA ALA A 46 33.44 -11.47 -36.93
C ALA A 46 34.15 -10.98 -35.66
N ALA A 47 35.16 -10.14 -35.78
CA ALA A 47 35.82 -9.52 -34.62
C ALA A 47 34.89 -8.59 -33.83
N ALA A 48 34.06 -7.80 -34.53
CA ALA A 48 33.06 -6.95 -33.88
C ALA A 48 31.97 -7.77 -33.13
N VAL A 49 31.50 -8.88 -33.70
CA VAL A 49 30.56 -9.80 -33.06
C VAL A 49 31.19 -10.47 -31.85
N VAL A 50 32.45 -10.91 -31.93
CA VAL A 50 33.18 -11.51 -30.82
C VAL A 50 33.39 -10.47 -29.71
N LEU A 51 33.76 -9.23 -30.04
CA LEU A 51 33.87 -8.14 -29.06
C LEU A 51 32.52 -7.80 -28.40
N LEU A 52 31.44 -7.83 -29.17
CA LEU A 52 30.09 -7.59 -28.65
C LEU A 52 29.65 -8.75 -27.73
N LEU A 53 29.93 -9.99 -28.09
CA LEU A 53 29.69 -11.14 -27.25
C LEU A 53 30.54 -11.09 -25.97
N VAL A 54 31.84 -10.80 -26.08
CA VAL A 54 32.70 -10.57 -24.91
C VAL A 54 32.15 -9.45 -24.03
N PHE A 55 31.70 -8.34 -24.61
CA PHE A 55 31.11 -7.23 -23.89
C PHE A 55 29.81 -7.64 -23.19
N VAL A 56 28.92 -8.40 -23.83
CA VAL A 56 27.67 -8.91 -23.26
C VAL A 56 27.92 -9.93 -22.15
N PHE A 57 28.92 -10.79 -22.27
CA PHE A 57 29.27 -11.79 -21.26
C PHE A 57 30.14 -11.24 -20.12
N VAL A 58 30.95 -10.22 -20.38
CA VAL A 58 31.81 -9.60 -19.36
C VAL A 58 31.13 -8.41 -18.67
N ARG A 59 30.14 -7.80 -19.33
CA ARG A 59 29.34 -6.71 -18.76
C ARG A 59 28.71 -7.08 -17.39
N PRO A 60 28.10 -8.27 -17.17
CA PRO A 60 27.64 -8.66 -15.84
C PRO A 60 28.75 -8.71 -14.80
N LEU A 61 29.98 -9.13 -15.20
CA LEU A 61 31.13 -9.21 -14.29
C LEU A 61 31.77 -7.85 -13.99
N TRP A 62 31.56 -6.82 -14.83
CA TRP A 62 32.06 -5.46 -14.60
C TRP A 62 31.04 -4.53 -13.95
N PHE A 63 29.76 -4.89 -14.03
CA PHE A 63 28.64 -4.17 -13.41
C PHE A 63 27.96 -4.97 -12.29
N THR A 64 28.34 -6.18 -12.01
CA THR A 64 28.32 -6.62 -10.65
C THR A 64 29.41 -5.77 -9.98
N ARG A 65 29.06 -4.52 -9.56
CA ARG A 65 29.57 -4.04 -8.30
C ARG A 65 29.47 -5.30 -7.42
N ASP A 66 30.58 -5.77 -6.91
CA ASP A 66 30.52 -6.39 -5.61
C ASP A 66 29.70 -5.39 -4.80
N VAL A 67 28.43 -5.66 -4.65
CA VAL A 67 27.69 -5.22 -3.49
C VAL A 67 28.58 -5.84 -2.44
N ASP A 68 29.50 -5.05 -1.89
CA ASP A 68 30.15 -5.37 -0.64
C ASP A 68 28.96 -5.81 0.19
N ASP A 69 28.92 -7.08 0.49
CA ASP A 69 27.91 -7.68 1.34
C ASP A 69 28.19 -7.11 2.72
N ASN A 70 27.80 -5.82 2.86
CA ASN A 70 27.95 -5.01 4.05
C ASN A 70 26.81 -5.33 5.02
N SER A 71 26.16 -6.50 4.83
CA SER A 71 25.30 -7.09 5.83
C SER A 71 26.14 -7.30 7.11
N LEU A 72 25.50 -7.09 8.24
CA LEU A 72 26.13 -7.41 9.51
C LEU A 72 26.50 -8.90 9.48
N ASP A 73 27.78 -9.23 9.69
CA ASP A 73 28.28 -10.62 9.73
C ASP A 73 27.82 -11.30 11.04
N VAL A 74 26.52 -11.62 11.08
CA VAL A 74 25.84 -12.17 12.26
C VAL A 74 25.06 -13.40 11.82
N PRO A 75 24.98 -14.45 12.67
CA PRO A 75 24.10 -15.60 12.40
C PRO A 75 22.66 -15.15 12.16
N ALA A 76 21.96 -15.84 11.25
CA ALA A 76 20.58 -15.48 10.85
C ALA A 76 19.60 -15.40 12.05
N ASP A 77 19.79 -16.24 13.07
CA ASP A 77 18.97 -16.26 14.29
C ASP A 77 19.23 -15.07 15.25
N ARG A 78 20.23 -14.23 14.96
CA ARG A 78 20.55 -12.99 15.69
C ARG A 78 20.54 -11.74 14.80
N HIS A 79 20.08 -11.87 13.58
CA HIS A 79 19.96 -10.77 12.64
C HIS A 79 18.55 -10.20 12.70
N TYR A 80 18.44 -8.92 13.07
CA TYR A 80 17.19 -8.17 13.05
C TYR A 80 17.19 -7.23 11.86
N THR A 81 16.07 -7.20 11.13
CA THR A 81 15.85 -6.25 10.02
C THR A 81 14.45 -5.65 10.10
N LYS A 82 14.36 -4.36 9.81
CA LYS A 82 13.07 -3.67 9.66
C LYS A 82 13.16 -2.72 8.48
N SER A 83 12.39 -2.99 7.44
CA SER A 83 12.32 -2.13 6.26
C SER A 83 11.46 -0.87 6.51
N LEU A 84 11.62 0.13 5.66
CA LEU A 84 10.77 1.32 5.69
C LEU A 84 9.30 0.95 5.43
N SER A 85 9.05 -0.04 4.55
CA SER A 85 7.70 -0.59 4.37
C SER A 85 7.19 -1.31 5.61
N GLY A 86 8.05 -2.02 6.35
CA GLY A 86 7.74 -2.64 7.66
C GLY A 86 7.45 -1.61 8.75
N ALA A 87 7.92 -0.37 8.59
CA ALA A 87 7.61 0.76 9.45
C ALA A 87 6.34 1.54 8.99
N GLY A 88 5.60 1.03 7.98
CA GLY A 88 4.34 1.60 7.52
C GLY A 88 4.42 2.51 6.29
N PHE A 89 5.57 2.59 5.62
CA PHE A 89 5.78 3.38 4.41
C PHE A 89 5.88 2.49 3.17
N ASP A 90 4.76 1.95 2.74
CA ASP A 90 4.67 0.95 1.68
C ASP A 90 5.22 1.39 0.33
N ASP A 91 5.04 2.66 0.00
CA ASP A 91 5.47 3.29 -1.25
C ASP A 91 6.79 4.08 -1.06
N GLY A 92 7.48 3.88 0.08
CA GLY A 92 8.61 4.71 0.47
C GLY A 92 8.18 6.10 0.95
N VAL A 93 9.12 7.04 0.96
CA VAL A 93 8.87 8.41 1.43
C VAL A 93 9.39 9.43 0.44
N TRP A 94 8.56 10.39 0.10
CA TRP A 94 8.94 11.56 -0.68
C TRP A 94 9.23 12.73 0.25
N LEU A 95 10.45 13.23 0.18
CA LEU A 95 10.87 14.48 0.82
C LEU A 95 10.98 15.56 -0.25
N THR A 96 10.27 16.66 -0.06
CA THR A 96 10.20 17.77 -1.00
C THR A 96 10.36 19.08 -0.26
N ASP A 97 10.41 20.20 -0.97
CA ASP A 97 10.40 21.52 -0.35
C ASP A 97 9.20 21.75 0.57
N ASP A 98 8.03 21.19 0.20
CA ASP A 98 6.80 21.29 0.99
C ASP A 98 6.76 20.32 2.18
N SER A 99 7.43 19.18 2.06
CA SER A 99 7.49 18.13 3.09
C SER A 99 8.94 17.68 3.28
N PRO A 100 9.79 18.52 3.91
CA PRO A 100 11.23 18.30 3.94
C PRO A 100 11.69 17.26 4.98
N SER A 101 10.80 16.70 5.77
CA SER A 101 11.17 15.73 6.80
C SER A 101 10.11 14.67 7.02
N THR A 102 10.58 13.48 7.40
CA THR A 102 9.76 12.39 7.89
C THR A 102 10.36 11.82 9.17
N SER A 103 9.54 11.15 9.97
CA SER A 103 10.01 10.39 11.11
C SER A 103 9.23 9.09 11.26
N PHE A 104 9.90 8.05 11.69
CA PHE A 104 9.32 6.75 11.98
C PHE A 104 9.99 6.13 13.19
N ASP A 105 9.25 5.33 13.93
CA ASP A 105 9.73 4.62 15.09
C ASP A 105 10.05 3.17 14.70
N VAL A 106 11.22 2.69 15.07
CA VAL A 106 11.64 1.30 14.90
C VAL A 106 11.65 0.64 16.26
N THR A 107 10.88 -0.42 16.41
CA THR A 107 10.82 -1.19 17.65
C THR A 107 11.70 -2.42 17.52
N PHE A 108 12.60 -2.64 18.49
CA PHE A 108 13.52 -3.75 18.54
C PHE A 108 13.11 -4.79 19.58
N PRO A 109 13.58 -6.03 19.46
CA PRO A 109 13.51 -7.01 20.54
C PRO A 109 14.06 -6.45 21.85
N VAL A 110 13.34 -6.66 22.95
CA VAL A 110 13.67 -6.07 24.26
C VAL A 110 14.53 -6.99 25.08
N ASP A 111 14.31 -8.32 24.94
CA ASP A 111 15.00 -9.36 25.71
C ASP A 111 16.40 -9.69 25.14
N SER A 112 16.65 -9.32 23.88
CA SER A 112 17.94 -9.50 23.22
C SER A 112 18.66 -8.16 23.07
N ALA A 113 19.79 -7.98 23.76
CA ALA A 113 20.54 -6.74 23.66
C ALA A 113 21.11 -6.54 22.25
N ARG A 114 21.15 -5.28 21.82
CA ARG A 114 21.73 -4.91 20.52
C ARG A 114 23.23 -4.68 20.66
N GLU A 115 24.01 -5.32 19.80
CA GLU A 115 25.45 -5.13 19.73
C GLU A 115 25.84 -4.07 18.73
N GLN A 116 25.17 -4.05 17.57
CA GLN A 116 25.40 -3.10 16.51
C GLN A 116 24.08 -2.79 15.79
N THR A 117 23.87 -1.53 15.44
CA THR A 117 22.69 -1.10 14.65
C THR A 117 23.15 -0.22 13.50
N ARG A 118 22.55 -0.44 12.34
CA ARG A 118 22.86 0.28 11.11
C ARG A 118 21.59 0.64 10.35
N LEU A 119 21.55 1.83 9.79
CA LEU A 119 20.49 2.28 8.86
C LEU A 119 21.07 2.35 7.46
N ARG A 120 20.43 1.71 6.50
CA ARG A 120 20.71 1.86 5.08
C ARG A 120 19.54 2.56 4.42
N LEU A 121 19.76 3.73 3.85
CA LEU A 121 18.78 4.48 3.08
C LEU A 121 19.11 4.33 1.60
N THR A 122 18.19 3.75 0.83
CA THR A 122 18.26 3.63 -0.62
C THR A 122 17.19 4.49 -1.27
N GLY A 123 17.43 4.93 -2.52
CA GLY A 123 16.45 5.74 -3.22
C GLY A 123 17.02 6.58 -4.34
N THR A 124 16.36 7.69 -4.61
CA THR A 124 16.78 8.67 -5.63
C THR A 124 16.68 10.09 -5.09
N SER A 125 17.57 10.95 -5.53
CA SER A 125 17.51 12.38 -5.25
C SER A 125 17.54 13.19 -6.54
N GLN A 126 16.79 14.28 -6.57
CA GLN A 126 16.80 15.27 -7.64
C GLN A 126 16.98 16.65 -7.03
N VAL A 127 18.09 17.30 -7.36
CA VAL A 127 18.47 18.61 -6.82
C VAL A 127 18.69 19.58 -7.96
N ALA A 128 18.10 20.78 -7.89
CA ALA A 128 18.28 21.83 -8.89
C ALA A 128 19.75 22.29 -8.96
N ARG A 129 20.20 22.72 -10.14
CA ARG A 129 21.60 23.05 -10.40
C ARG A 129 22.21 24.15 -9.49
N ASP A 130 21.37 25.09 -9.09
CA ASP A 130 21.79 26.25 -8.30
C ASP A 130 21.40 26.08 -6.82
N SER A 131 21.17 24.85 -6.38
CA SER A 131 20.77 24.52 -5.01
C SER A 131 21.89 23.76 -4.30
N VAL A 132 22.01 24.03 -3.01
CA VAL A 132 22.83 23.27 -2.06
C VAL A 132 21.87 22.60 -1.10
N VAL A 133 21.81 21.27 -1.13
CA VAL A 133 20.86 20.47 -0.37
C VAL A 133 21.61 19.45 0.48
N PHE A 134 21.23 19.34 1.74
CA PHE A 134 21.80 18.37 2.69
C PHE A 134 20.74 17.35 3.09
N LEU A 135 21.13 16.07 3.06
CA LEU A 135 20.42 14.99 3.74
C LEU A 135 20.92 14.91 5.17
N ILE A 136 20.00 14.94 6.12
CA ILE A 136 20.28 14.89 7.56
C ILE A 136 19.51 13.75 8.15
N VAL A 137 20.18 12.87 8.89
CA VAL A 137 19.54 11.79 9.66
C VAL A 137 19.77 12.02 11.14
N ARG A 138 18.69 11.89 11.91
CA ARG A 138 18.73 11.89 13.38
C ARG A 138 18.14 10.61 13.92
N MET A 139 18.73 10.09 14.98
CA MET A 139 18.21 8.98 15.76
C MET A 139 18.02 9.45 17.21
N ASP A 140 16.81 9.32 17.75
CA ASP A 140 16.41 9.84 19.06
C ASP A 140 16.80 11.32 19.26
N GLY A 141 16.63 12.13 18.22
CA GLY A 141 16.98 13.53 18.22
C GLY A 141 18.48 13.85 18.03
N GLN A 142 19.37 12.87 18.12
CA GLN A 142 20.81 13.04 17.86
C GLN A 142 21.08 12.98 16.36
N GLN A 143 21.78 13.99 15.82
CA GLN A 143 22.23 13.94 14.44
C GLN A 143 23.36 12.93 14.26
N VAL A 144 23.08 11.89 13.46
CA VAL A 144 24.03 10.80 13.17
C VAL A 144 24.66 10.90 11.78
N TYR A 145 23.99 11.60 10.87
CA TYR A 145 24.46 11.79 9.49
C TYR A 145 24.11 13.17 8.95
N LYS A 146 25.01 13.74 8.16
CA LYS A 146 24.78 14.92 7.34
C LYS A 146 25.72 14.88 6.14
N SER A 147 25.16 14.91 4.93
CA SER A 147 25.92 15.02 3.69
C SER A 147 25.19 15.91 2.69
N GLU A 148 25.96 16.58 1.86
CA GLU A 148 25.45 17.31 0.71
C GLU A 148 25.03 16.32 -0.38
N LEU A 149 23.89 16.58 -1.02
CA LEU A 149 23.39 15.80 -2.15
C LEU A 149 23.91 16.41 -3.46
N ASP A 150 24.28 15.54 -4.39
CA ASP A 150 24.74 15.97 -5.71
C ASP A 150 23.60 16.63 -6.51
N THR A 151 23.94 17.63 -7.32
CA THR A 151 22.99 18.31 -8.21
C THR A 151 22.59 17.42 -9.39
N GLY A 152 21.34 17.51 -9.82
CA GLY A 152 20.75 16.66 -10.85
C GLY A 152 20.03 15.46 -10.25
N GLU A 153 19.78 14.44 -11.07
CA GLU A 153 19.17 13.18 -10.65
C GLU A 153 20.27 12.17 -10.33
N THR A 154 20.31 11.70 -9.08
CA THR A 154 21.34 10.75 -8.58
C THR A 154 20.70 9.65 -7.75
N GLY A 155 21.30 8.45 -7.77
CA GLY A 155 20.94 7.38 -6.86
C GLY A 155 21.39 7.67 -5.43
N LEU A 156 20.57 7.32 -4.46
CA LEU A 156 20.87 7.42 -3.04
C LEU A 156 21.18 6.03 -2.50
N ASP A 157 22.33 5.84 -1.88
CA ASP A 157 22.70 4.66 -1.10
C ASP A 157 23.58 5.14 0.06
N VAL A 158 22.97 5.33 1.21
CA VAL A 158 23.60 5.91 2.39
C VAL A 158 23.56 4.92 3.53
N MET A 159 24.69 4.64 4.12
CA MET A 159 24.83 3.78 5.28
C MET A 159 25.24 4.61 6.51
N VAL A 160 24.50 4.43 7.60
CA VAL A 160 24.68 5.19 8.83
C VAL A 160 24.75 4.22 10.00
N ASP A 161 25.88 4.18 10.70
CA ASP A 161 25.98 3.43 11.96
C ASP A 161 25.27 4.22 13.07
N ALA A 162 24.45 3.53 13.83
CA ALA A 162 23.74 4.13 14.95
C ALA A 162 24.65 4.32 16.17
N PRO A 163 24.42 5.34 16.99
CA PRO A 163 25.17 5.55 18.22
C PRO A 163 25.01 4.37 19.20
N GLU A 164 26.06 4.01 19.91
CA GLU A 164 26.04 2.95 20.94
C GLU A 164 25.01 3.20 22.07
N GLN A 165 24.57 4.46 22.23
CA GLN A 165 23.68 4.91 23.31
C GLN A 165 22.22 5.02 22.83
N LEU A 166 21.78 4.14 21.94
CA LEU A 166 20.36 4.12 21.55
C LEU A 166 19.46 3.84 22.75
N SER A 167 18.25 4.39 22.69
CA SER A 167 17.23 4.26 23.74
C SER A 167 17.13 2.85 24.30
N SER A 168 17.11 2.73 25.61
CA SER A 168 17.00 1.46 26.34
C SER A 168 15.57 0.91 26.39
N ASP A 169 14.60 1.65 25.87
CA ASP A 169 13.17 1.28 25.88
C ASP A 169 12.74 0.38 24.73
N GLY A 170 13.69 -0.06 23.92
CA GLY A 170 13.43 -0.94 22.77
C GLY A 170 12.89 -0.22 21.55
N GLN A 171 12.78 1.10 21.55
CA GLN A 171 12.37 1.89 20.40
C GLN A 171 13.44 2.92 20.03
N VAL A 172 13.55 3.19 18.74
CA VAL A 172 14.41 4.24 18.18
C VAL A 172 13.61 5.07 17.20
N ARG A 173 13.56 6.37 17.42
CA ARG A 173 12.96 7.31 16.48
C ARG A 173 13.98 7.73 15.45
N VAL A 174 13.76 7.35 14.21
CA VAL A 174 14.55 7.79 13.05
C VAL A 174 13.85 8.98 12.40
N GLN A 175 14.57 10.09 12.26
CA GLN A 175 14.10 11.26 11.54
C GLN A 175 15.03 11.49 10.34
N VAL A 176 14.46 11.55 9.15
CA VAL A 176 15.16 11.90 7.92
C VAL A 176 14.67 13.27 7.45
N GLN A 177 15.59 14.18 7.21
CA GLN A 177 15.30 15.54 6.81
C GLN A 177 16.18 15.94 5.64
N VAL A 178 15.61 16.66 4.67
CA VAL A 178 16.33 17.38 3.64
C VAL A 178 16.26 18.89 3.95
N GLN A 179 17.40 19.54 3.85
CA GLN A 179 17.49 20.97 4.07
C GLN A 179 18.31 21.59 2.95
N GLY A 180 17.71 22.51 2.21
CA GLY A 180 18.37 23.14 1.07
C GLY A 180 18.23 24.65 1.04
N THR A 181 19.10 25.27 0.24
CA THR A 181 19.04 26.70 -0.12
C THR A 181 19.43 26.84 -1.57
N LEU A 182 18.82 27.79 -2.28
CA LEU A 182 19.32 28.22 -3.58
C LEU A 182 20.64 28.98 -3.40
N ASP A 183 21.68 28.56 -4.10
CA ASP A 183 22.99 29.22 -4.07
C ASP A 183 22.92 30.61 -4.73
N ASN A 184 21.98 30.79 -5.64
CA ASN A 184 21.74 32.06 -6.30
C ASN A 184 20.94 32.98 -5.37
N ARG A 185 21.62 33.96 -4.77
CA ARG A 185 21.12 34.92 -3.77
C ARG A 185 20.00 35.86 -4.25
N THR A 186 19.43 35.65 -5.41
CA THR A 186 18.19 36.28 -5.82
C THR A 186 17.07 35.64 -5.04
N CYS A 187 16.55 36.38 -4.08
CA CYS A 187 15.32 36.01 -3.40
C CYS A 187 14.20 35.77 -4.39
N THR A 188 13.91 34.53 -4.65
CA THR A 188 12.66 34.15 -5.28
C THR A 188 11.55 34.14 -4.23
N PRO A 189 10.32 34.53 -4.56
CA PRO A 189 9.19 34.47 -3.65
C PRO A 189 8.97 33.04 -3.11
N ASP A 190 9.31 32.03 -3.91
CA ASP A 190 9.29 30.63 -3.54
C ASP A 190 10.65 30.30 -2.92
N HIS A 191 10.67 30.09 -1.62
CA HIS A 191 11.86 29.62 -0.89
C HIS A 191 12.24 28.16 -1.20
N ALA A 192 11.65 27.60 -2.25
CA ALA A 192 11.91 26.26 -2.70
C ALA A 192 13.38 26.11 -3.12
N ALA A 193 14.06 25.15 -2.52
CA ALA A 193 15.41 24.78 -2.93
C ALA A 193 15.41 23.99 -4.26
N GLY A 194 14.24 23.60 -4.76
CA GLY A 194 14.10 22.78 -5.94
C GLY A 194 14.67 21.38 -5.71
N MET A 195 14.21 20.74 -4.65
CA MET A 195 14.69 19.42 -4.24
C MET A 195 13.54 18.40 -4.14
N GLN A 196 13.86 17.17 -4.51
CA GLN A 196 13.00 16.02 -4.33
C GLN A 196 13.86 14.81 -4.01
N VAL A 197 13.56 14.13 -2.92
CA VAL A 197 14.24 12.88 -2.52
C VAL A 197 13.18 11.82 -2.31
N HIS A 198 13.34 10.69 -2.96
CA HIS A 198 12.55 9.49 -2.72
C HIS A 198 13.39 8.49 -1.95
N LEU A 199 12.92 8.08 -0.78
CA LEU A 199 13.47 6.96 -0.03
C LEU A 199 12.68 5.71 -0.41
N ASP A 200 13.37 4.69 -0.88
CA ASP A 200 12.76 3.42 -1.27
C ASP A 200 12.13 2.70 -0.05
N PRO A 201 11.02 1.98 -0.23
CA PRO A 201 10.41 1.16 0.83
C PRO A 201 11.34 0.05 1.34
N THR A 202 12.37 -0.29 0.56
CA THR A 202 13.43 -1.27 0.91
C THR A 202 14.58 -0.68 1.71
N SER A 203 14.57 0.63 2.02
CA SER A 203 15.47 1.20 3.02
C SER A 203 15.28 0.45 4.35
N VAL A 204 16.37 0.10 5.03
CA VAL A 204 16.30 -0.88 6.13
C VAL A 204 17.10 -0.43 7.35
N VAL A 205 16.57 -0.73 8.53
CA VAL A 205 17.33 -0.74 9.79
C VAL A 205 17.73 -2.18 10.08
N GLU A 206 19.00 -2.41 10.26
CA GLU A 206 19.59 -3.71 10.61
C GLU A 206 20.18 -3.64 12.01
N ALA A 207 20.07 -4.72 12.77
CA ALA A 207 20.77 -4.83 14.05
C ALA A 207 21.29 -6.24 14.29
N ALA A 208 22.47 -6.33 14.92
CA ALA A 208 23.01 -7.54 15.50
C ALA A 208 22.46 -7.68 16.92
N LEU A 209 21.85 -8.83 17.23
CA LEU A 209 21.39 -9.17 18.57
C LEU A 209 22.44 -10.00 19.29
N SER A 210 22.61 -9.79 20.59
CA SER A 210 23.55 -10.56 21.43
C SER A 210 23.12 -12.03 21.58
N GLU A 211 21.80 -12.27 21.57
CA GLU A 211 21.18 -13.58 21.71
C GLU A 211 20.08 -13.77 20.67
N PRO A 212 19.79 -15.00 20.26
CA PRO A 212 18.63 -15.28 19.42
C PRO A 212 17.33 -14.87 20.09
N VAL A 213 16.35 -14.51 19.29
CA VAL A 213 14.99 -14.24 19.78
C VAL A 213 14.42 -15.48 20.46
N HIS A 214 13.93 -15.33 21.70
CA HIS A 214 13.45 -16.44 22.53
C HIS A 214 12.09 -16.18 23.19
N THR A 215 11.44 -15.05 22.91
CA THR A 215 10.08 -14.75 23.36
C THR A 215 9.13 -14.52 22.18
N VAL A 216 7.84 -14.82 22.37
CA VAL A 216 6.82 -14.54 21.34
C VAL A 216 6.77 -13.05 21.02
N ARG A 217 6.85 -12.20 22.02
CA ARG A 217 6.89 -10.74 21.87
C ARG A 217 8.00 -10.31 20.92
N ASP A 218 9.23 -10.75 21.16
CA ASP A 218 10.38 -10.32 20.39
C ASP A 218 10.36 -10.91 18.97
N ALA A 219 9.80 -12.12 18.80
CA ALA A 219 9.58 -12.69 17.48
C ALA A 219 8.61 -11.85 16.64
N VAL A 220 7.47 -11.44 17.23
CA VAL A 220 6.47 -10.61 16.54
C VAL A 220 7.03 -9.21 16.21
N VAL A 221 7.79 -8.63 17.14
CA VAL A 221 8.45 -7.33 16.91
C VAL A 221 9.44 -7.41 15.74
N SER A 222 10.09 -8.56 15.58
CA SER A 222 11.06 -8.79 14.51
C SER A 222 10.41 -8.98 13.13
N TRP A 223 9.09 -9.20 13.05
CA TRP A 223 8.44 -9.35 11.75
C TRP A 223 8.53 -8.07 10.93
N ASP A 224 8.94 -8.21 9.67
CA ASP A 224 8.85 -7.17 8.66
C ASP A 224 7.49 -7.27 7.93
N ARG A 225 7.29 -6.47 6.90
CA ARG A 225 6.02 -6.36 6.18
C ARG A 225 5.51 -7.66 5.58
N ARG A 226 6.39 -8.46 4.98
CA ARG A 226 6.00 -9.73 4.35
C ARG A 226 5.98 -10.85 5.37
N LEU A 227 4.87 -11.57 5.43
CA LEU A 227 4.64 -12.65 6.37
C LEU A 227 4.05 -13.87 5.66
N THR A 228 4.69 -15.01 5.82
CA THR A 228 4.20 -16.28 5.28
C THR A 228 3.47 -17.07 6.35
N VAL A 229 2.20 -17.38 6.12
CA VAL A 229 1.38 -18.28 6.95
C VAL A 229 1.44 -19.68 6.37
N VAL A 230 2.12 -20.59 7.07
CA VAL A 230 2.26 -21.98 6.65
C VAL A 230 1.14 -22.82 7.26
N LEU A 231 0.20 -23.28 6.42
CA LEU A 231 -0.94 -24.11 6.81
C LEU A 231 -0.58 -25.59 6.65
N VAL A 232 -0.27 -26.28 7.74
CA VAL A 232 0.19 -27.68 7.71
C VAL A 232 -0.96 -28.68 7.75
N ASP A 233 -2.14 -28.30 8.25
CA ASP A 233 -3.35 -29.12 8.27
C ASP A 233 -4.48 -28.37 7.53
N GLN A 234 -5.01 -28.99 6.47
CA GLN A 234 -6.04 -28.40 5.61
C GLN A 234 -7.48 -28.77 6.03
N SER A 235 -7.69 -29.27 7.24
CA SER A 235 -9.05 -29.49 7.75
C SER A 235 -9.80 -28.16 7.96
N ASP A 236 -11.13 -28.22 7.97
CA ASP A 236 -11.99 -27.04 8.00
C ASP A 236 -11.68 -26.09 9.17
N GLN A 237 -11.37 -26.64 10.35
CA GLN A 237 -11.02 -25.84 11.53
C GLN A 237 -9.70 -25.08 11.35
N TRP A 238 -8.68 -25.68 10.74
CA TRP A 238 -7.38 -25.05 10.54
C TRP A 238 -7.40 -24.07 9.36
N ARG A 239 -8.19 -24.38 8.32
CA ARG A 239 -8.46 -23.40 7.23
C ARG A 239 -9.15 -22.14 7.77
N THR A 240 -10.15 -22.32 8.64
CA THR A 240 -10.82 -21.20 9.31
C THR A 240 -9.83 -20.38 10.13
N ALA A 241 -9.04 -21.05 10.96
CA ALA A 241 -8.04 -20.37 11.79
C ALA A 241 -7.00 -19.61 10.95
N ALA A 242 -6.52 -20.21 9.86
CA ALA A 242 -5.59 -19.55 8.94
C ALA A 242 -6.25 -18.34 8.25
N ALA A 243 -7.50 -18.44 7.81
CA ALA A 243 -8.24 -17.34 7.20
C ALA A 243 -8.41 -16.17 8.19
N GLN A 244 -8.84 -16.43 9.42
CA GLN A 244 -8.98 -15.43 10.48
C GLN A 244 -7.64 -14.76 10.80
N MET A 245 -6.57 -15.56 10.92
CA MET A 245 -5.22 -15.04 11.13
C MET A 245 -4.78 -14.11 10.00
N GLY A 246 -4.95 -14.53 8.75
CA GLY A 246 -4.56 -13.72 7.60
C GLY A 246 -5.35 -12.42 7.48
N ILE A 247 -6.65 -12.42 7.81
CA ILE A 247 -7.47 -11.20 7.84
C ILE A 247 -6.91 -10.22 8.87
N ALA A 248 -6.62 -10.67 10.08
CA ALA A 248 -6.12 -9.81 11.14
C ALA A 248 -4.69 -9.29 10.84
N LEU A 249 -3.80 -10.15 10.35
CA LEU A 249 -2.43 -9.78 9.96
C LEU A 249 -2.44 -8.77 8.79
N THR A 250 -3.27 -9.00 7.77
CA THR A 250 -3.40 -8.06 6.64
C THR A 250 -3.91 -6.70 7.11
N ARG A 251 -4.84 -6.66 8.06
CA ARG A 251 -5.34 -5.42 8.67
C ARG A 251 -4.29 -4.71 9.52
N ALA A 252 -3.41 -5.47 10.15
CA ALA A 252 -2.26 -4.93 10.90
C ALA A 252 -1.14 -4.39 9.99
N GLY A 253 -1.32 -4.47 8.66
CA GLY A 253 -0.38 -3.93 7.68
C GLY A 253 0.59 -4.95 7.08
N TYR A 254 0.48 -6.23 7.44
CA TYR A 254 1.33 -7.26 6.85
C TYR A 254 0.86 -7.67 5.44
N GLU A 255 1.81 -7.95 4.58
CA GLU A 255 1.57 -8.59 3.28
C GLU A 255 1.60 -10.11 3.46
N VAL A 256 0.42 -10.69 3.69
CA VAL A 256 0.27 -12.11 4.00
C VAL A 256 0.32 -12.95 2.73
N THR A 257 1.08 -14.05 2.79
CA THR A 257 1.11 -15.11 1.78
C THR A 257 0.91 -16.46 2.47
N TYR A 258 0.09 -17.33 1.89
CA TYR A 258 -0.11 -18.68 2.43
C TYR A 258 0.76 -19.67 1.66
N SER A 259 1.25 -20.68 2.38
CA SER A 259 2.02 -21.81 1.85
C SER A 259 1.61 -23.11 2.56
N ASP A 260 1.77 -24.24 1.90
CA ASP A 260 1.66 -25.58 2.49
C ASP A 260 3.02 -26.15 2.96
N ARG A 261 4.09 -25.40 2.76
CA ARG A 261 5.47 -25.76 3.09
C ARG A 261 6.21 -24.56 3.67
N LEU A 262 7.23 -24.84 4.46
CA LEU A 262 8.17 -23.82 4.86
C LEU A 262 8.81 -23.19 3.62
N PRO A 263 8.88 -21.87 3.55
CA PRO A 263 9.62 -21.17 2.51
C PRO A 263 11.13 -21.49 2.68
N GLY A 264 11.90 -21.39 1.58
CA GLY A 264 13.34 -21.64 1.62
C GLY A 264 14.12 -20.59 2.41
N GLU A 265 15.42 -20.85 2.61
CA GLU A 265 16.33 -19.89 3.29
C GLU A 265 16.19 -18.47 2.73
N GLY A 266 15.93 -17.51 3.61
CA GLY A 266 15.80 -16.08 3.29
C GLY A 266 14.40 -15.47 3.49
N ASP A 267 13.37 -16.27 3.73
CA ASP A 267 12.05 -15.78 4.14
C ASP A 267 11.98 -15.76 5.68
N GLU A 268 12.29 -14.59 6.25
CA GLU A 268 12.53 -14.44 7.69
C GLU A 268 11.26 -14.43 8.55
N ASN A 269 10.08 -14.14 7.96
CA ASN A 269 8.85 -13.95 8.72
C ASN A 269 7.86 -15.07 8.42
N VAL A 270 7.81 -16.05 9.30
CA VAL A 270 6.95 -17.23 9.14
C VAL A 270 6.08 -17.41 10.38
N VAL A 271 4.80 -17.68 10.17
CA VAL A 271 3.88 -18.20 11.18
C VAL A 271 3.35 -19.55 10.71
N MET A 272 3.51 -20.58 11.54
CA MET A 272 2.99 -21.91 11.24
C MET A 272 1.65 -22.14 11.92
N VAL A 273 0.72 -22.79 11.21
CA VAL A 273 -0.65 -23.01 11.67
C VAL A 273 -1.02 -24.48 11.53
N GLY A 274 -1.28 -25.14 12.66
CA GLY A 274 -1.68 -26.56 12.65
C GLY A 274 -1.49 -27.25 14.00
N PRO A 275 -1.94 -28.52 14.11
CA PRO A 275 -1.71 -29.32 15.31
C PRO A 275 -0.20 -29.61 15.49
N THR A 276 0.24 -29.70 16.74
CA THR A 276 1.68 -29.81 17.11
C THR A 276 2.40 -30.95 16.36
N ASP A 277 1.78 -32.09 16.20
CA ASP A 277 2.36 -33.26 15.50
C ASP A 277 2.62 -32.97 14.01
N ALA A 278 1.67 -32.32 13.34
CA ALA A 278 1.83 -31.93 11.93
C ALA A 278 2.87 -30.82 11.76
N LEU A 279 2.98 -29.91 12.72
CA LEU A 279 4.04 -28.88 12.75
C LEU A 279 5.42 -29.53 12.85
N VAL A 280 5.57 -30.51 13.74
CA VAL A 280 6.83 -31.27 13.92
C VAL A 280 7.19 -32.05 12.66
N ASP A 281 6.23 -32.66 12.00
CA ASP A 281 6.43 -33.40 10.75
C ASP A 281 6.91 -32.49 9.61
N GLN A 282 6.60 -31.18 9.69
CA GLN A 282 7.08 -30.15 8.75
C GLN A 282 8.44 -29.52 9.18
N GLY A 283 9.07 -30.04 10.24
CA GLY A 283 10.39 -29.59 10.67
C GLY A 283 10.39 -28.51 11.75
N TRP A 284 9.21 -28.14 12.30
CA TRP A 284 9.16 -27.24 13.45
C TRP A 284 9.51 -28.00 14.73
N SER A 285 10.33 -27.39 15.58
CA SER A 285 10.69 -27.95 16.89
C SER A 285 10.12 -27.07 18.00
N ALA A 286 9.26 -27.65 18.84
CA ALA A 286 8.77 -26.99 20.03
C ALA A 286 9.90 -26.87 21.09
N PRO A 287 9.83 -25.85 21.98
CA PRO A 287 10.65 -25.80 23.17
C PRO A 287 10.33 -26.99 24.11
N GLU A 288 11.18 -27.19 25.12
CA GLU A 288 10.96 -28.25 26.11
C GLU A 288 9.68 -27.97 26.91
N GLY A 289 8.68 -28.86 26.77
CA GLY A 289 7.42 -28.75 27.49
C GLY A 289 6.19 -29.01 26.61
N GLN A 290 5.01 -28.67 27.14
CA GLN A 290 3.77 -28.75 26.38
C GLN A 290 3.60 -27.44 25.56
N ALA A 291 3.32 -27.59 24.26
CA ALA A 291 3.06 -26.43 23.41
C ALA A 291 1.78 -25.69 23.88
N GLU A 292 1.91 -24.40 24.08
CA GLU A 292 0.80 -23.48 24.36
C GLU A 292 0.11 -23.05 23.05
N PRO A 293 -1.08 -22.42 23.08
CA PRO A 293 -1.81 -22.01 21.88
C PRO A 293 -0.97 -21.19 20.90
N ILE A 294 -0.06 -20.36 21.43
CA ILE A 294 0.98 -19.66 20.69
C ILE A 294 2.32 -20.12 21.26
N THR A 295 3.17 -20.66 20.44
CA THR A 295 4.48 -21.16 20.88
C THR A 295 5.57 -20.73 19.89
N LEU A 296 6.65 -20.16 20.43
CA LEU A 296 7.86 -19.89 19.68
C LEU A 296 8.71 -21.17 19.64
N GLY A 297 8.92 -21.69 18.46
CA GLY A 297 9.81 -22.83 18.22
C GLY A 297 10.88 -22.45 17.20
N LYS A 298 11.53 -23.47 16.64
CA LYS A 298 12.53 -23.31 15.59
C LYS A 298 12.19 -24.15 14.38
N ALA A 299 12.37 -23.58 13.20
CA ALA A 299 12.32 -24.31 11.95
C ALA A 299 13.52 -23.86 11.10
N GLU A 300 14.30 -24.83 10.57
CA GLU A 300 15.51 -24.57 9.79
C GLU A 300 16.54 -23.64 10.50
N GLY A 301 16.55 -23.64 11.85
CA GLY A 301 17.47 -22.85 12.66
C GLY A 301 16.97 -21.44 13.01
N THR A 302 15.87 -20.97 12.42
CA THR A 302 15.26 -19.67 12.72
C THR A 302 14.11 -19.78 13.72
N ALA A 303 13.84 -18.70 14.47
CA ALA A 303 12.73 -18.61 15.39
C ALA A 303 11.41 -18.46 14.60
N VAL A 304 10.44 -19.36 14.85
CA VAL A 304 9.15 -19.38 14.16
C VAL A 304 8.02 -19.47 15.17
N VAL A 305 7.08 -18.55 15.09
CA VAL A 305 5.84 -18.57 15.88
C VAL A 305 4.88 -19.60 15.30
N ALA A 306 4.37 -20.50 16.14
CA ALA A 306 3.37 -21.48 15.76
C ALA A 306 2.05 -21.25 16.50
N MET A 307 0.93 -21.33 15.77
CA MET A 307 -0.40 -21.45 16.30
C MET A 307 -0.77 -22.93 16.39
N THR A 308 -0.86 -23.47 17.61
CA THR A 308 -1.07 -24.88 17.91
C THR A 308 -2.51 -25.25 18.25
N GLN A 309 -3.41 -24.24 18.30
CA GLN A 309 -4.85 -24.41 18.50
C GLN A 309 -5.63 -23.65 17.44
N PRO A 310 -6.78 -24.17 16.95
CA PRO A 310 -7.54 -23.55 15.86
C PRO A 310 -8.42 -22.38 16.33
N ASN A 311 -7.85 -21.45 17.09
CA ASN A 311 -8.47 -20.23 17.58
C ASN A 311 -7.84 -18.99 16.91
N GLY A 312 -7.98 -18.95 15.58
CA GLY A 312 -7.28 -17.99 14.73
C GLY A 312 -7.61 -16.53 15.03
N ASP A 313 -8.87 -16.21 15.33
CA ASP A 313 -9.30 -14.85 15.66
C ASP A 313 -8.64 -14.35 16.96
N LEU A 314 -8.76 -15.10 18.05
CA LEU A 314 -8.17 -14.69 19.33
C LEU A 314 -6.66 -14.57 19.26
N ILE A 315 -6.00 -15.57 18.65
CA ILE A 315 -4.53 -15.60 18.53
C ILE A 315 -4.04 -14.46 17.66
N SER A 316 -4.64 -14.24 16.50
CA SER A 316 -4.20 -13.19 15.59
C SER A 316 -4.44 -11.78 16.15
N ARG A 317 -5.56 -11.56 16.83
CA ARG A 317 -5.79 -10.28 17.53
C ARG A 317 -4.78 -10.05 18.65
N PHE A 318 -4.40 -11.09 19.37
CA PHE A 318 -3.34 -10.99 20.37
C PHE A 318 -2.00 -10.58 19.73
N LEU A 319 -1.61 -11.23 18.64
CA LEU A 319 -0.35 -10.97 17.95
C LEU A 319 -0.30 -9.58 17.28
N THR A 320 -1.45 -9.02 16.89
CA THR A 320 -1.54 -7.75 16.16
C THR A 320 -1.89 -6.53 17.03
N THR A 321 -2.04 -6.71 18.34
CA THR A 321 -2.34 -5.62 19.28
C THR A 321 -1.16 -5.36 20.23
N PRO A 322 -1.08 -4.19 20.88
CA PRO A 322 -0.05 -3.92 21.87
C PRO A 322 0.02 -4.92 23.04
N ILE A 323 -1.00 -5.75 23.21
CA ILE A 323 -1.05 -6.78 24.27
C ILE A 323 0.04 -7.84 24.05
N VAL A 324 0.50 -8.06 22.82
CA VAL A 324 1.60 -8.97 22.53
C VAL A 324 2.88 -8.64 23.33
N SER A 325 3.03 -7.38 23.77
CA SER A 325 4.14 -6.98 24.64
C SER A 325 4.18 -7.71 25.99
N THR A 326 3.09 -8.37 26.39
CA THR A 326 3.02 -9.21 27.60
C THR A 326 3.48 -10.63 27.37
N ALA A 327 3.76 -11.05 26.13
CA ALA A 327 4.20 -12.39 25.77
C ALA A 327 5.74 -12.53 25.92
N ASP A 328 6.23 -12.44 27.16
CA ASP A 328 7.64 -12.40 27.55
C ASP A 328 8.25 -13.80 27.80
N SER A 329 7.69 -14.83 27.16
CA SER A 329 8.14 -16.22 27.24
C SER A 329 8.05 -16.91 25.87
N GLU A 330 8.50 -18.16 25.79
CA GLU A 330 8.44 -18.99 24.58
C GLU A 330 6.99 -19.38 24.21
N GLY A 331 6.04 -19.25 25.12
CA GLY A 331 4.64 -19.56 24.88
C GLY A 331 3.67 -18.51 25.42
N SER A 332 2.46 -18.49 24.91
CA SER A 332 1.39 -17.63 25.39
C SER A 332 0.02 -18.25 25.16
N ASP A 333 -0.85 -18.11 26.15
CA ASP A 333 -2.25 -18.57 26.11
C ASP A 333 -3.21 -17.39 26.37
N PRO A 334 -3.58 -16.62 25.34
CA PRO A 334 -4.52 -15.52 25.49
C PRO A 334 -5.93 -16.07 25.81
N GLN A 335 -6.49 -15.67 26.95
CA GLN A 335 -7.82 -16.14 27.42
C GLN A 335 -8.98 -15.36 26.81
N ALA A 336 -8.83 -14.03 26.67
CA ALA A 336 -9.83 -13.18 26.04
C ALA A 336 -9.24 -11.82 25.66
N LEU A 337 -9.72 -11.30 24.55
CA LEU A 337 -9.42 -9.95 24.11
C LEU A 337 -10.72 -9.19 23.87
N VAL A 338 -10.85 -8.03 24.50
CA VAL A 338 -12.00 -7.15 24.30
C VAL A 338 -11.58 -6.01 23.39
N THR A 339 -12.03 -6.04 22.13
CA THR A 339 -11.94 -4.90 21.23
C THR A 339 -13.20 -4.06 21.39
N LYS A 340 -13.02 -2.74 21.56
CA LYS A 340 -14.15 -1.80 21.59
C LYS A 340 -14.39 -1.30 20.16
N PRO A 341 -15.48 -1.74 19.50
CA PRO A 341 -15.78 -1.25 18.17
C PRO A 341 -16.14 0.24 18.20
N LEU A 342 -15.91 0.92 17.09
CA LEU A 342 -16.40 2.27 16.88
C LEU A 342 -17.93 2.29 17.01
N SER A 343 -18.48 3.33 17.62
CA SER A 343 -19.91 3.41 17.90
C SER A 343 -20.41 4.85 17.78
N GLY A 344 -21.72 5.01 17.60
CA GLY A 344 -22.36 6.31 17.48
C GLY A 344 -22.56 6.77 16.04
N ASN A 345 -22.97 8.02 15.88
CA ASN A 345 -23.16 8.66 14.55
C ASN A 345 -21.94 9.50 14.16
N ASP A 346 -21.16 9.94 15.12
CA ASP A 346 -19.96 10.72 14.93
C ASP A 346 -18.76 9.85 15.29
N VAL A 347 -17.86 9.65 14.32
CA VAL A 347 -16.62 8.91 14.52
C VAL A 347 -15.48 9.92 14.58
N ALA A 348 -14.88 10.07 15.74
CA ALA A 348 -13.81 11.03 15.95
C ALA A 348 -12.59 10.71 15.06
N LEU A 349 -11.96 11.74 14.50
CA LEU A 349 -10.84 11.58 13.59
C LEU A 349 -9.60 11.00 14.30
N ASP A 350 -9.42 11.27 15.59
CA ASP A 350 -8.35 10.68 16.41
C ASP A 350 -8.53 9.15 16.58
N ALA A 351 -9.79 8.68 16.68
CA ALA A 351 -10.08 7.25 16.71
C ALA A 351 -9.76 6.53 15.37
N LEU A 352 -9.60 7.30 14.29
CA LEU A 352 -9.18 6.83 12.98
C LEU A 352 -7.67 7.08 12.71
N GLY A 353 -6.91 7.43 13.75
CA GLY A 353 -5.48 7.70 13.66
C GLY A 353 -5.13 9.15 13.26
N GLY A 354 -6.08 10.06 13.27
CA GLY A 354 -5.83 11.48 13.03
C GLY A 354 -4.98 12.11 14.13
N ASP A 355 -3.89 12.77 13.78
CA ASP A 355 -3.02 13.45 14.74
C ASP A 355 -3.69 14.73 15.26
N THR A 356 -3.98 14.75 16.55
CA THR A 356 -4.55 15.90 17.28
C THR A 356 -3.51 16.61 18.13
N SER A 357 -2.23 16.34 17.96
CA SER A 357 -1.15 17.07 18.62
C SER A 357 -0.98 18.48 18.05
N VAL A 358 -0.30 19.35 18.81
CA VAL A 358 0.05 20.69 18.32
C VAL A 358 1.19 20.60 17.32
N VAL A 359 0.96 21.03 16.08
CA VAL A 359 1.95 21.09 15.02
C VAL A 359 2.44 22.51 14.78
N GLN A 360 3.69 22.66 14.41
CA GLN A 360 4.29 23.96 14.06
C GLN A 360 4.24 24.13 12.53
N VAL A 361 3.39 25.03 12.08
CA VAL A 361 3.14 25.25 10.65
C VAL A 361 3.86 26.52 10.17
N THR A 362 4.62 26.40 9.12
CA THR A 362 5.30 27.54 8.48
C THR A 362 4.48 28.07 7.30
N GLU A 363 4.21 27.24 6.32
CA GLU A 363 3.47 27.57 5.09
C GLU A 363 2.26 26.67 4.88
N ASN A 364 2.45 25.36 5.05
CA ASN A 364 1.39 24.38 4.91
C ASN A 364 1.57 23.23 5.92
N HIS A 365 0.49 22.51 6.16
CA HIS A 365 0.50 21.24 6.90
C HIS A 365 -0.66 20.37 6.42
N ARG A 366 -0.47 19.05 6.48
CA ARG A 366 -1.47 18.07 6.04
C ARG A 366 -1.69 17.02 7.11
N TRP A 367 -2.96 16.77 7.44
CA TRP A 367 -3.42 15.62 8.20
C TRP A 367 -4.05 14.63 7.22
N ARG A 368 -3.57 13.41 7.22
CA ARG A 368 -4.13 12.34 6.40
C ARG A 368 -4.74 11.28 7.30
N ILE A 369 -6.01 11.00 7.11
CA ILE A 369 -6.80 10.07 7.91
C ILE A 369 -7.39 9.01 6.98
N GLY A 370 -6.98 7.75 7.16
CA GLY A 370 -7.54 6.60 6.46
C GLY A 370 -8.79 6.08 7.17
N TYR A 371 -9.81 5.65 6.44
CA TYR A 371 -10.93 4.91 7.01
C TYR A 371 -11.50 3.90 6.02
N SER A 372 -11.97 2.76 6.56
CA SER A 372 -12.71 1.74 5.82
C SER A 372 -14.20 1.83 6.17
N LEU A 373 -15.08 1.77 5.17
CA LEU A 373 -16.52 1.74 5.40
C LEU A 373 -16.94 0.51 6.22
N ALA A 374 -16.21 -0.60 6.10
CA ALA A 374 -16.47 -1.80 6.87
C ALA A 374 -16.28 -1.58 8.38
N ASP A 375 -15.36 -0.71 8.77
CA ASP A 375 -15.02 -0.44 10.17
C ASP A 375 -15.92 0.62 10.81
N LEU A 376 -16.68 1.36 9.99
CA LEU A 376 -17.58 2.38 10.51
C LEU A 376 -18.86 1.76 11.12
N PRO A 377 -19.41 2.36 12.16
CA PRO A 377 -20.60 1.87 12.84
C PRO A 377 -21.76 1.54 11.90
N GLY A 378 -22.13 0.26 11.86
CA GLY A 378 -23.19 -0.25 10.99
C GLY A 378 -22.86 -0.22 9.50
N GLY A 379 -21.59 -0.12 9.10
CA GLY A 379 -21.18 -0.01 7.70
C GLY A 379 -21.77 1.21 6.99
N ARG A 380 -21.99 2.30 7.72
CA ARG A 380 -22.67 3.51 7.22
C ARG A 380 -21.69 4.46 6.55
N LEU A 381 -22.14 5.10 5.47
CA LEU A 381 -21.35 6.10 4.76
C LEU A 381 -21.29 7.42 5.55
N PRO A 382 -20.10 8.04 5.66
CA PRO A 382 -19.98 9.42 6.11
C PRO A 382 -20.68 10.38 5.13
N GLN A 383 -21.57 11.21 5.62
CA GLN A 383 -22.24 12.26 4.83
C GLN A 383 -21.50 13.60 4.91
N SER A 384 -20.70 13.80 5.95
CA SER A 384 -19.92 15.02 6.13
C SER A 384 -18.76 14.78 7.09
N VAL A 385 -17.77 15.67 7.05
CA VAL A 385 -16.72 15.78 8.07
C VAL A 385 -16.91 17.08 8.84
N ARG A 386 -16.93 16.99 10.16
CA ARG A 386 -16.80 18.13 11.06
C ARG A 386 -15.32 18.33 11.37
N VAL A 387 -14.81 19.53 11.10
CA VAL A 387 -13.43 19.90 11.33
C VAL A 387 -13.38 21.01 12.37
N GLY A 388 -12.83 20.71 13.52
CA GLY A 388 -12.48 21.66 14.56
C GLY A 388 -10.98 21.93 14.54
N MET A 389 -10.58 23.19 14.53
CA MET A 389 -9.15 23.56 14.51
C MET A 389 -8.87 24.72 15.45
N GLN A 390 -7.77 24.61 16.19
CA GLN A 390 -7.14 25.73 16.89
C GLN A 390 -6.12 26.39 15.95
N LEU A 391 -6.26 27.70 15.77
CA LEU A 391 -5.41 28.51 14.93
C LEU A 391 -4.65 29.55 15.76
N PRO A 392 -3.47 29.95 15.36
CA PRO A 392 -2.75 31.02 16.04
C PRO A 392 -3.42 32.37 15.82
N ALA A 393 -3.23 33.29 16.73
CA ALA A 393 -3.50 34.70 16.47
C ALA A 393 -2.55 35.17 15.36
N SER A 394 -3.08 35.38 14.16
CA SER A 394 -2.30 35.77 12.99
C SER A 394 -2.24 37.29 12.84
N PRO A 395 -1.15 37.85 12.27
CA PRO A 395 -1.12 39.24 11.85
C PRO A 395 -2.27 39.59 10.91
N ASP A 396 -2.62 40.88 10.84
CA ASP A 396 -3.81 41.35 10.12
C ASP A 396 -3.84 41.02 8.62
N ASP A 397 -2.72 40.71 8.02
CA ASP A 397 -2.54 40.43 6.61
C ASP A 397 -2.34 38.92 6.31
N LEU A 398 -2.28 38.08 7.35
CA LEU A 398 -2.11 36.66 7.19
C LEU A 398 -3.43 35.91 7.43
N THR A 399 -3.88 35.20 6.42
CA THR A 399 -5.02 34.28 6.48
C THR A 399 -4.61 32.88 6.05
N TRP A 400 -5.42 31.91 6.46
CA TRP A 400 -5.21 30.50 6.17
C TRP A 400 -6.32 29.97 5.26
N ILE A 401 -5.99 29.01 4.43
CA ILE A 401 -6.94 28.27 3.59
C ILE A 401 -6.95 26.83 4.07
N LEU A 402 -8.12 26.34 4.40
CA LEU A 402 -8.37 24.92 4.67
C LEU A 402 -8.85 24.25 3.38
N ASN A 403 -8.11 23.26 2.90
CA ASN A 403 -8.54 22.39 1.83
C ASN A 403 -8.89 21.01 2.39
N VAL A 404 -9.99 20.46 1.93
CA VAL A 404 -10.46 19.11 2.26
C VAL A 404 -10.50 18.29 1.00
N GLN A 405 -9.79 17.18 1.00
CA GLN A 405 -9.73 16.24 -0.11
C GLN A 405 -10.20 14.86 0.36
N LEU A 406 -10.88 14.16 -0.52
CA LEU A 406 -11.24 12.76 -0.34
C LEU A 406 -10.69 11.96 -1.52
N ASN A 407 -9.83 10.98 -1.24
CA ASN A 407 -9.18 10.18 -2.27
C ASN A 407 -8.46 11.04 -3.33
N ASP A 408 -7.72 12.03 -2.86
CA ASP A 408 -6.97 13.04 -3.64
C ASP A 408 -7.85 13.97 -4.50
N GLN A 409 -9.19 13.91 -4.36
CA GLN A 409 -10.10 14.85 -5.01
C GLN A 409 -10.49 15.97 -4.05
N LEU A 410 -10.33 17.21 -4.48
CA LEU A 410 -10.74 18.37 -3.70
C LEU A 410 -12.26 18.38 -3.51
N VAL A 411 -12.69 18.31 -2.25
CA VAL A 411 -14.10 18.36 -1.85
C VAL A 411 -14.51 19.79 -1.51
N ASP A 412 -13.67 20.51 -0.76
CA ASP A 412 -13.94 21.86 -0.31
C ASP A 412 -12.64 22.65 -0.11
N SER A 413 -12.71 23.96 -0.32
CA SER A 413 -11.61 24.89 -0.06
C SER A 413 -12.16 26.16 0.57
N ARG A 414 -11.72 26.47 1.79
CA ARG A 414 -12.23 27.60 2.57
C ARG A 414 -11.13 28.48 3.09
N ARG A 415 -11.29 29.78 2.88
CA ARG A 415 -10.50 30.77 3.58
C ARG A 415 -11.00 30.85 5.02
N LEU A 416 -10.08 30.68 5.95
CA LEU A 416 -10.35 30.79 7.37
C LEU A 416 -10.21 32.25 7.80
N ASP A 417 -11.25 32.77 8.44
CA ASP A 417 -11.20 34.11 9.00
C ASP A 417 -10.24 34.13 10.20
N ARG A 418 -9.94 35.32 10.72
CA ARG A 418 -8.97 35.59 11.79
C ARG A 418 -9.35 34.98 13.16
N ALA A 419 -10.25 34.01 13.18
CA ALA A 419 -10.64 33.31 14.41
C ALA A 419 -9.47 32.45 14.91
N THR A 420 -9.34 32.36 16.22
CA THR A 420 -8.36 31.47 16.87
C THR A 420 -8.89 30.04 17.03
N SER A 421 -10.17 29.84 16.80
CA SER A 421 -10.83 28.53 16.76
C SER A 421 -11.83 28.54 15.61
N VAL A 422 -11.84 27.49 14.83
CA VAL A 422 -12.75 27.29 13.70
C VAL A 422 -13.42 25.94 13.87
N GLU A 423 -14.75 25.91 13.73
CA GLU A 423 -15.51 24.69 13.59
C GLU A 423 -16.33 24.78 12.31
N THR A 424 -16.18 23.78 11.45
CA THR A 424 -16.90 23.75 10.15
C THR A 424 -17.35 22.34 9.84
N VAL A 425 -18.51 22.22 9.15
CA VAL A 425 -19.02 20.96 8.64
C VAL A 425 -18.99 21.01 7.12
N ILE A 426 -18.36 20.02 6.52
CA ILE A 426 -18.11 19.92 5.08
C ILE A 426 -18.81 18.67 4.56
N PRO A 427 -19.77 18.78 3.62
CA PRO A 427 -20.40 17.62 3.01
C PRO A 427 -19.39 16.77 2.23
N LEU A 428 -19.48 15.46 2.38
CA LEU A 428 -18.70 14.51 1.61
C LEU A 428 -19.51 13.95 0.44
N PRO A 429 -18.87 13.62 -0.70
CA PRO A 429 -19.56 13.02 -1.84
C PRO A 429 -20.07 11.62 -1.48
N THR A 430 -21.15 11.20 -2.14
CA THR A 430 -21.70 9.83 -2.00
C THR A 430 -20.89 8.79 -2.77
N SER A 431 -20.10 9.22 -3.76
CA SER A 431 -19.19 8.36 -4.53
C SER A 431 -17.89 8.08 -3.77
N GLN A 432 -18.00 7.38 -2.64
CA GLN A 432 -16.85 6.96 -1.84
C GLN A 432 -16.35 5.59 -2.30
N LEU A 433 -15.15 5.22 -1.84
CA LEU A 433 -14.59 3.89 -1.97
C LEU A 433 -14.87 3.08 -0.70
N LEU A 434 -14.58 1.78 -0.69
CA LEU A 434 -14.57 1.00 0.56
C LEU A 434 -13.50 1.52 1.52
N GLU A 435 -12.32 1.82 1.00
CA GLU A 435 -11.21 2.42 1.74
C GLU A 435 -10.98 3.83 1.24
N ASN A 436 -10.99 4.78 2.13
CA ASN A 436 -10.91 6.19 1.81
C ASN A 436 -9.75 6.86 2.53
N ALA A 437 -9.15 7.85 1.88
CA ALA A 437 -8.17 8.76 2.47
C ALA A 437 -8.76 10.18 2.51
N LEU A 438 -9.06 10.65 3.71
CA LEU A 438 -9.42 12.03 3.98
C LEU A 438 -8.15 12.82 4.23
N THR A 439 -7.90 13.86 3.46
CA THR A 439 -6.78 14.77 3.65
C THR A 439 -7.30 16.16 4.01
N LEU A 440 -6.93 16.62 5.19
CA LEU A 440 -7.14 18.00 5.62
C LEU A 440 -5.80 18.73 5.45
N SER A 441 -5.76 19.80 4.68
CA SER A 441 -4.56 20.60 4.55
C SER A 441 -4.83 22.06 4.85
N ILE A 442 -3.91 22.68 5.56
CA ILE A 442 -3.93 24.11 5.82
C ILE A 442 -2.75 24.76 5.14
N GLN A 443 -2.99 25.86 4.46
CA GLN A 443 -1.93 26.63 3.80
C GLN A 443 -2.14 28.12 3.97
N ARG A 444 -1.06 28.89 3.87
CA ARG A 444 -1.14 30.35 3.85
C ARG A 444 -1.85 30.84 2.60
N ASP A 445 -2.64 31.92 2.75
CA ASP A 445 -3.29 32.62 1.64
C ASP A 445 -2.30 33.49 0.82
N ARG A 446 -1.18 33.86 1.44
CA ARG A 446 -0.15 34.69 0.79
C ARG A 446 1.24 34.17 1.10
N ASP A 447 2.06 34.19 0.08
CA ASP A 447 3.49 34.11 0.25
C ASP A 447 4.00 35.38 0.98
N LEU A 448 4.90 35.20 1.95
CA LEU A 448 5.47 36.31 2.72
C LEU A 448 6.48 37.14 1.90
N GLY A 449 6.76 36.78 0.67
CA GLY A 449 7.61 37.44 -0.30
C GLY A 449 8.68 38.34 0.25
N GLY A 450 9.94 38.07 -0.02
CA GLY A 450 11.08 38.91 0.28
C GLY A 450 12.14 38.23 1.17
N CYS A 451 13.39 38.53 0.86
CA CYS A 451 14.59 37.96 1.48
C CYS A 451 14.77 38.27 2.95
N ASP A 452 14.10 39.29 3.45
CA ASP A 452 14.24 39.78 4.83
C ASP A 452 13.15 39.28 5.77
N VAL A 453 12.26 38.39 5.30
CA VAL A 453 11.17 37.90 6.11
C VAL A 453 11.65 36.77 7.04
N ARG A 454 11.55 37.02 8.34
CA ARG A 454 11.73 35.97 9.34
C ARG A 454 10.68 34.92 9.14
N VAL A 455 11.09 33.68 8.83
CA VAL A 455 10.20 32.54 8.81
C VAL A 455 9.65 32.33 10.22
N THR A 456 8.35 32.56 10.38
CA THR A 456 7.66 32.38 11.66
C THR A 456 6.83 31.13 11.58
N THR A 457 7.02 30.22 12.52
CA THR A 457 6.14 29.04 12.69
C THR A 457 4.95 29.42 13.56
N TYR A 458 3.82 28.80 13.28
CA TYR A 458 2.55 29.03 13.96
C TYR A 458 2.05 27.74 14.55
N PRO A 459 1.75 27.67 15.88
CA PRO A 459 1.17 26.49 16.48
C PRO A 459 -0.27 26.32 15.98
N MET A 460 -0.60 25.14 15.49
CA MET A 460 -1.93 24.73 15.06
C MET A 460 -2.27 23.37 15.60
N GLN A 461 -3.56 23.08 15.73
CA GLN A 461 -4.03 21.81 16.25
C GLN A 461 -5.36 21.42 15.60
N LEU A 462 -5.47 20.18 15.17
CA LEU A 462 -6.74 19.55 14.86
C LEU A 462 -7.42 19.16 16.18
N GLU A 463 -8.62 19.68 16.44
CA GLU A 463 -9.32 19.41 17.70
C GLU A 463 -9.88 17.98 17.74
N THR A 464 -9.93 17.38 18.92
CA THR A 464 -10.53 16.05 19.17
C THR A 464 -12.04 16.02 18.89
N THR A 465 -12.68 17.18 18.73
CA THR A 465 -14.08 17.34 18.29
C THR A 465 -14.28 17.07 16.80
N SER A 466 -13.18 16.99 16.04
CA SER A 466 -13.22 16.67 14.60
C SER A 466 -13.69 15.24 14.40
N ALA A 467 -14.66 15.02 13.51
CA ALA A 467 -15.30 13.73 13.34
C ALA A 467 -15.88 13.52 11.94
N LEU A 468 -15.92 12.28 11.49
CA LEU A 468 -16.82 11.86 10.41
C LEU A 468 -18.25 11.78 10.96
N VAL A 469 -19.19 12.39 10.27
CA VAL A 469 -20.63 12.33 10.59
C VAL A 469 -21.29 11.33 9.65
N LEU A 470 -21.80 10.23 10.22
CA LEU A 470 -22.39 9.16 9.44
C LEU A 470 -23.81 9.50 8.97
N GLY A 471 -24.11 9.15 7.71
CA GLY A 471 -25.40 9.35 7.07
C GLY A 471 -26.28 8.10 7.05
N ASP A 472 -27.46 8.24 6.46
CA ASP A 472 -28.41 7.16 6.24
C ASP A 472 -28.39 6.60 4.80
N ASP A 473 -27.55 7.15 3.93
CA ASP A 473 -27.37 6.65 2.57
C ASP A 473 -26.91 5.17 2.64
N PRO A 474 -27.64 4.25 1.98
CA PRO A 474 -27.28 2.83 1.98
C PRO A 474 -26.01 2.52 1.19
N GLY A 475 -25.53 3.47 0.38
CA GLY A 475 -24.50 3.20 -0.62
C GLY A 475 -25.05 2.46 -1.85
N ILE A 476 -24.18 2.21 -2.80
CA ILE A 476 -24.47 1.43 -4.01
C ILE A 476 -23.30 0.50 -4.34
N GLY A 477 -23.59 -0.63 -4.98
CA GLY A 477 -22.56 -1.59 -5.33
C GLY A 477 -21.77 -2.05 -4.11
N PHE A 478 -20.44 -2.07 -4.22
CA PHE A 478 -19.61 -2.53 -3.12
C PHE A 478 -19.67 -1.65 -1.87
N THR A 479 -19.94 -0.35 -2.00
CA THR A 479 -20.05 0.54 -0.83
C THR A 479 -21.30 0.25 0.03
N ALA A 480 -22.29 -0.46 -0.49
CA ALA A 480 -23.46 -0.91 0.25
C ALA A 480 -23.21 -2.22 1.03
N VAL A 481 -22.19 -2.98 0.68
CA VAL A 481 -21.93 -4.31 1.27
C VAL A 481 -21.66 -4.23 2.78
N PRO A 482 -20.82 -3.31 3.30
CA PRO A 482 -20.59 -3.22 4.75
C PRO A 482 -21.87 -3.03 5.55
N ARG A 483 -22.79 -2.18 5.08
CA ARG A 483 -24.09 -1.97 5.72
C ARG A 483 -24.98 -3.23 5.66
N THR A 484 -24.90 -3.95 4.55
CA THR A 484 -25.64 -5.21 4.37
C THR A 484 -25.15 -6.27 5.34
N LEU A 485 -23.82 -6.37 5.55
CA LEU A 485 -23.19 -7.35 6.42
C LEU A 485 -23.23 -6.96 7.92
N ALA A 486 -23.46 -5.69 8.25
CA ALA A 486 -23.42 -5.17 9.61
C ALA A 486 -24.31 -5.89 10.64
N PRO A 487 -25.50 -6.45 10.30
CA PRO A 487 -26.30 -7.22 11.25
C PRO A 487 -25.68 -8.56 11.67
N GLY A 488 -24.64 -8.98 10.99
CA GLY A 488 -23.97 -10.27 11.13
C GLY A 488 -24.11 -11.12 9.86
N PHE A 489 -23.08 -11.89 9.55
CA PHE A 489 -23.01 -12.75 8.38
C PHE A 489 -22.13 -13.96 8.64
N ALA A 490 -22.21 -14.96 7.76
CA ALA A 490 -21.27 -16.06 7.70
C ALA A 490 -20.61 -16.14 6.32
N VAL A 491 -19.44 -16.76 6.27
CA VAL A 491 -18.72 -17.05 5.03
C VAL A 491 -19.01 -18.50 4.62
N TYR A 492 -19.65 -18.67 3.47
CA TYR A 492 -20.07 -19.98 2.96
C TYR A 492 -19.17 -20.46 1.84
N ARG A 493 -18.82 -21.72 1.89
CA ARG A 493 -18.06 -22.43 0.85
C ARG A 493 -18.78 -23.72 0.49
N PRO A 494 -19.67 -23.73 -0.54
CA PRO A 494 -20.58 -24.84 -0.82
C PRO A 494 -19.92 -26.15 -1.24
N ASP A 495 -18.91 -26.08 -2.09
CA ASP A 495 -18.29 -27.26 -2.69
C ASP A 495 -16.77 -27.24 -2.56
N ALA A 496 -16.18 -28.45 -2.49
CA ALA A 496 -14.74 -28.59 -2.66
C ALA A 496 -14.33 -28.16 -4.08
N SER A 497 -13.57 -27.10 -4.18
CA SER A 497 -13.02 -26.63 -5.46
C SER A 497 -11.83 -27.51 -5.87
N SER A 498 -11.48 -27.46 -7.15
CA SER A 498 -10.20 -27.97 -7.63
C SER A 498 -9.01 -27.11 -7.19
N VAL A 499 -9.28 -25.92 -6.65
CA VAL A 499 -8.27 -24.98 -6.13
C VAL A 499 -7.76 -25.49 -4.79
N SER A 500 -6.46 -25.46 -4.57
CA SER A 500 -5.88 -25.83 -3.28
C SER A 500 -6.34 -24.86 -2.17
N ALA A 501 -6.38 -25.30 -0.92
CA ALA A 501 -6.77 -24.44 0.21
C ALA A 501 -5.85 -23.20 0.32
N VAL A 502 -4.58 -23.38 0.04
CA VAL A 502 -3.57 -22.31 0.09
C VAL A 502 -3.81 -21.26 -1.01
N ASP A 503 -4.04 -21.70 -2.26
CA ASP A 503 -4.32 -20.78 -3.38
C ASP A 503 -5.65 -20.06 -3.17
N GLU A 504 -6.66 -20.75 -2.63
CA GLU A 504 -7.94 -20.14 -2.27
C GLU A 504 -7.75 -19.05 -1.21
N LEU A 505 -7.01 -19.31 -0.13
CA LEU A 505 -6.73 -18.32 0.91
C LEU A 505 -5.92 -17.13 0.38
N ASN A 506 -4.91 -17.40 -0.46
CA ASN A 506 -4.11 -16.33 -1.11
C ASN A 506 -4.97 -15.39 -1.97
N ALA A 507 -6.01 -15.91 -2.62
CA ALA A 507 -6.91 -15.12 -3.44
C ALA A 507 -8.00 -14.41 -2.64
N VAL A 508 -8.60 -15.09 -1.65
CA VAL A 508 -9.83 -14.65 -0.98
C VAL A 508 -9.55 -13.72 0.21
N VAL A 509 -8.54 -14.02 1.03
CA VAL A 509 -8.28 -13.28 2.27
C VAL A 509 -8.02 -11.79 2.02
N PRO A 510 -7.23 -11.37 1.01
CA PRO A 510 -7.05 -9.96 0.70
C PRO A 510 -8.35 -9.24 0.31
N VAL A 511 -9.31 -9.96 -0.31
CA VAL A 511 -10.64 -9.42 -0.63
C VAL A 511 -11.50 -9.33 0.62
N LEU A 512 -11.58 -10.41 1.41
CA LEU A 512 -12.37 -10.45 2.63
C LEU A 512 -12.00 -9.34 3.60
N THR A 513 -10.71 -9.05 3.71
CA THR A 513 -10.17 -7.98 4.58
C THR A 513 -10.79 -6.62 4.29
N LYS A 514 -11.24 -6.35 3.03
CA LYS A 514 -11.86 -5.09 2.64
C LYS A 514 -13.32 -4.96 3.10
N PHE A 515 -14.02 -6.08 3.33
CA PHE A 515 -15.46 -6.11 3.62
C PHE A 515 -15.79 -6.50 5.05
N ILE A 516 -14.94 -7.27 5.72
CA ILE A 516 -15.16 -7.73 7.10
C ILE A 516 -14.82 -6.60 8.07
N PRO A 517 -15.72 -6.19 8.99
CA PRO A 517 -15.44 -5.18 10.00
C PRO A 517 -14.26 -5.57 10.91
N ASN A 518 -13.49 -4.59 11.36
CA ASN A 518 -12.42 -4.83 12.32
C ASN A 518 -13.00 -5.35 13.66
N GLY A 519 -12.41 -6.42 14.18
CA GLY A 519 -12.87 -7.08 15.39
C GLY A 519 -14.15 -7.92 15.24
N TYR A 520 -14.64 -8.08 14.00
CA TYR A 520 -15.68 -9.05 13.69
C TYR A 520 -15.06 -10.37 13.28
N ASP A 521 -15.49 -11.46 13.90
CA ASP A 521 -15.07 -12.83 13.62
C ASP A 521 -16.19 -13.57 12.86
N PRO A 522 -16.13 -13.66 11.51
CA PRO A 522 -17.13 -14.35 10.76
C PRO A 522 -17.02 -15.87 10.94
N GLU A 523 -18.16 -16.54 11.05
CA GLU A 523 -18.21 -17.98 10.99
C GLU A 523 -17.92 -18.46 9.57
N PHE A 524 -16.97 -19.40 9.40
CA PHE A 524 -16.68 -20.05 8.14
C PHE A 524 -17.39 -21.40 8.07
N LEU A 525 -18.30 -21.55 7.11
CA LEU A 525 -19.15 -22.71 6.92
C LEU A 525 -18.73 -23.44 5.64
N TRP A 526 -17.85 -24.40 5.81
CA TRP A 526 -17.34 -25.26 4.74
C TRP A 526 -18.40 -26.30 4.34
N ASN A 527 -18.47 -26.64 3.06
CA ASN A 527 -19.45 -27.59 2.49
C ASN A 527 -20.90 -27.20 2.80
N SER A 528 -21.20 -25.92 2.91
CA SER A 528 -22.49 -25.38 3.33
C SER A 528 -23.02 -24.32 2.36
N GLN A 529 -24.33 -24.29 2.18
CA GLN A 529 -25.03 -23.29 1.37
C GLN A 529 -25.46 -22.10 2.23
N PRO A 530 -25.57 -20.88 1.65
CA PRO A 530 -26.07 -19.72 2.35
C PRO A 530 -27.46 -19.98 2.98
N ALA A 531 -27.57 -19.66 4.28
CA ALA A 531 -28.84 -19.78 4.99
C ALA A 531 -29.86 -18.76 4.49
N SER A 532 -31.15 -19.14 4.46
CA SER A 532 -32.20 -18.26 3.99
C SER A 532 -32.36 -17.04 4.90
N GLY A 533 -32.42 -15.85 4.32
CA GLY A 533 -32.75 -14.59 5.02
C GLY A 533 -31.59 -13.94 5.79
N GLN A 534 -30.40 -14.53 5.81
CA GLN A 534 -29.22 -13.91 6.46
C GLN A 534 -28.25 -13.34 5.42
N PRO A 535 -27.61 -12.22 5.72
CA PRO A 535 -26.49 -11.73 4.91
C PRO A 535 -25.36 -12.75 4.83
N PHE A 536 -24.63 -12.76 3.72
CA PHE A 536 -23.66 -13.81 3.46
C PHE A 536 -22.45 -13.29 2.70
N VAL A 537 -21.33 -14.00 2.83
CA VAL A 537 -20.23 -14.01 1.87
C VAL A 537 -20.14 -15.41 1.29
N LEU A 538 -20.14 -15.52 -0.03
CA LEU A 538 -20.10 -16.80 -0.75
C LEU A 538 -18.76 -16.92 -1.47
N ILE A 539 -18.02 -17.99 -1.21
CA ILE A 539 -16.82 -18.37 -1.94
C ILE A 539 -17.17 -19.54 -2.86
N GLY A 540 -17.19 -19.32 -4.16
CA GLY A 540 -17.65 -20.29 -5.15
C GLY A 540 -19.05 -20.01 -5.67
N GLN A 541 -19.78 -21.04 -6.07
CA GLN A 541 -21.12 -20.94 -6.65
C GLN A 541 -22.16 -21.64 -5.80
N SER A 542 -23.38 -21.11 -5.79
CA SER A 542 -24.52 -21.68 -5.10
C SER A 542 -25.80 -21.45 -5.92
N PRO A 543 -26.67 -22.47 -6.04
CA PRO A 543 -27.98 -22.29 -6.67
C PRO A 543 -28.91 -21.36 -5.86
N GLU A 544 -28.60 -21.15 -4.58
CA GLU A 544 -29.37 -20.28 -3.68
C GLU A 544 -28.99 -18.80 -3.82
N VAL A 545 -28.01 -18.46 -4.68
CA VAL A 545 -27.53 -17.10 -4.88
C VAL A 545 -27.61 -16.71 -6.36
N ASN A 546 -28.11 -15.51 -6.61
CA ASN A 546 -28.21 -14.93 -7.95
C ASN A 546 -27.17 -13.80 -8.10
N PRO A 547 -25.98 -14.10 -8.59
CA PRO A 547 -24.98 -13.09 -8.86
C PRO A 547 -25.24 -12.40 -10.20
N PRO A 548 -24.91 -11.11 -10.36
CA PRO A 548 -25.03 -10.39 -11.65
C PRO A 548 -24.08 -10.93 -12.72
N VAL A 549 -22.99 -11.55 -12.33
CA VAL A 549 -22.02 -12.21 -13.23
C VAL A 549 -21.99 -13.68 -12.91
N ARG A 550 -22.03 -14.54 -13.92
CA ARG A 550 -21.96 -16.00 -13.77
C ARG A 550 -20.77 -16.54 -14.55
N ILE A 551 -20.14 -17.52 -13.95
CA ILE A 551 -19.09 -18.33 -14.61
C ILE A 551 -19.73 -19.65 -14.99
N ASP A 552 -19.85 -19.93 -16.28
CA ASP A 552 -20.37 -21.18 -16.82
C ASP A 552 -19.35 -21.80 -17.79
N ASN A 553 -18.84 -22.99 -17.47
CA ASN A 553 -17.87 -23.72 -18.28
C ASN A 553 -16.66 -22.87 -18.72
N GLY A 554 -16.11 -22.05 -17.79
CA GLY A 554 -14.99 -21.16 -18.08
C GLY A 554 -15.34 -19.89 -18.88
N ARG A 555 -16.64 -19.64 -19.11
CA ARG A 555 -17.14 -18.43 -19.75
C ARG A 555 -17.77 -17.52 -18.73
N ILE A 556 -17.51 -16.23 -18.84
CA ILE A 556 -18.07 -15.20 -17.99
C ILE A 556 -19.30 -14.63 -18.67
N LEU A 557 -20.47 -14.79 -18.06
CA LEU A 557 -21.76 -14.34 -18.54
C LEU A 557 -22.26 -13.21 -17.64
N ALA A 558 -22.63 -12.07 -18.22
CA ALA A 558 -23.17 -10.94 -17.49
C ALA A 558 -24.36 -10.31 -18.24
N GLY A 559 -25.13 -9.49 -17.53
CA GLY A 559 -26.28 -8.80 -18.05
C GLY A 559 -27.58 -9.60 -18.05
N PRO A 560 -28.74 -8.96 -18.36
CA PRO A 560 -30.07 -9.56 -18.25
C PRO A 560 -30.27 -10.81 -19.11
N GLU A 561 -29.58 -10.86 -20.25
CA GLU A 561 -29.68 -11.98 -21.20
C GLU A 561 -28.52 -12.99 -21.07
N GLN A 562 -27.59 -12.78 -20.11
CA GLN A 562 -26.38 -13.59 -19.88
C GLN A 562 -25.54 -13.84 -21.15
N SER A 563 -25.64 -12.93 -22.12
CA SER A 563 -25.01 -13.05 -23.44
C SER A 563 -23.96 -11.97 -23.74
N ALA A 564 -23.86 -10.94 -22.90
CA ALA A 564 -23.15 -9.72 -23.25
C ALA A 564 -21.62 -9.78 -23.10
N LEU A 565 -21.08 -10.70 -22.31
CA LEU A 565 -19.64 -10.85 -22.07
C LEU A 565 -19.16 -12.25 -22.40
N ASP A 566 -18.73 -12.47 -23.64
CA ASP A 566 -17.98 -13.66 -24.00
C ASP A 566 -16.47 -13.35 -23.89
N ILE A 567 -15.94 -13.40 -22.67
CA ILE A 567 -14.50 -13.31 -22.45
C ILE A 567 -13.97 -14.74 -22.46
N SER A 568 -13.88 -15.33 -23.62
CA SER A 568 -13.46 -16.72 -23.85
C SER A 568 -11.96 -16.98 -23.62
N SER A 569 -11.19 -15.98 -23.18
CA SER A 569 -9.74 -16.06 -23.03
C SER A 569 -9.25 -15.80 -21.59
N PHE A 570 -10.09 -16.06 -20.60
CA PHE A 570 -9.74 -15.84 -19.21
C PHE A 570 -9.29 -17.15 -18.58
N ASP A 571 -7.98 -17.36 -18.53
CA ASP A 571 -7.44 -18.62 -18.04
C ASP A 571 -7.43 -18.67 -16.50
N ASN A 572 -7.09 -17.55 -15.82
CA ASN A 572 -6.99 -17.50 -14.37
C ASN A 572 -7.44 -16.14 -13.81
N GLY A 573 -8.30 -16.16 -12.82
CA GLY A 573 -8.79 -14.94 -12.18
C GLY A 573 -9.90 -15.18 -11.15
N MET A 574 -10.49 -14.08 -10.68
CA MET A 574 -11.69 -14.13 -9.84
C MET A 574 -12.67 -13.01 -10.18
N VAL A 575 -13.93 -13.29 -9.94
CA VAL A 575 -15.02 -12.30 -9.97
C VAL A 575 -15.45 -12.05 -8.53
N VAL A 576 -15.41 -10.79 -8.12
CA VAL A 576 -15.98 -10.31 -6.86
C VAL A 576 -17.21 -9.49 -7.20
N GLU A 577 -18.33 -9.75 -6.55
CA GLU A 577 -19.59 -9.10 -6.89
C GLU A 577 -20.57 -9.03 -5.72
N THR A 578 -21.41 -8.02 -5.73
CA THR A 578 -22.58 -7.97 -4.85
C THR A 578 -23.60 -9.00 -5.32
N ALA A 579 -24.16 -9.77 -4.42
CA ALA A 579 -25.09 -10.84 -4.76
C ALA A 579 -26.34 -10.78 -3.88
N THR A 580 -27.40 -11.42 -4.35
CA THR A 580 -28.65 -11.54 -3.60
C THR A 580 -29.05 -13.02 -3.58
N SER A 581 -29.43 -13.53 -2.41
CA SER A 581 -29.96 -14.89 -2.30
C SER A 581 -31.35 -15.00 -2.95
N THR A 582 -31.76 -16.22 -3.24
CA THR A 582 -33.13 -16.53 -3.72
C THR A 582 -34.22 -16.07 -2.75
N THR A 583 -33.89 -15.86 -1.49
CA THR A 583 -34.79 -15.36 -0.42
C THR A 583 -34.70 -13.84 -0.22
N GLY A 584 -33.87 -13.13 -1.00
CA GLY A 584 -33.75 -11.67 -0.97
C GLY A 584 -32.68 -11.13 0.00
N ALA A 585 -31.90 -11.99 0.68
CA ALA A 585 -30.79 -11.52 1.51
C ALA A 585 -29.64 -11.05 0.62
N GLY A 586 -29.06 -9.89 0.95
CA GLY A 586 -27.89 -9.35 0.26
C GLY A 586 -26.58 -9.96 0.79
N GLY A 587 -25.56 -9.96 -0.05
CA GLY A 587 -24.23 -10.45 0.31
C GLY A 587 -23.18 -10.13 -0.74
N LEU A 588 -22.03 -10.78 -0.57
CA LEU A 588 -20.88 -10.76 -1.47
C LEU A 588 -20.65 -12.14 -2.05
N ALA A 589 -20.36 -12.26 -3.34
CA ALA A 589 -19.92 -13.50 -3.96
C ALA A 589 -18.52 -13.34 -4.56
N ILE A 590 -17.71 -14.39 -4.39
CA ILE A 590 -16.35 -14.51 -4.93
C ILE A 590 -16.28 -15.79 -5.73
N GLN A 591 -16.11 -15.70 -7.04
CA GLN A 591 -16.08 -16.86 -7.93
C GLN A 591 -14.71 -16.93 -8.61
N PHE A 592 -14.17 -18.15 -8.79
CA PHE A 592 -12.90 -18.37 -9.45
C PHE A 592 -13.05 -18.79 -10.91
N VAL A 593 -12.09 -18.36 -11.72
CA VAL A 593 -11.87 -18.83 -13.09
C VAL A 593 -10.49 -19.46 -13.12
N GLY A 594 -10.39 -20.76 -13.33
CA GLY A 594 -9.11 -21.48 -13.29
C GLY A 594 -8.48 -21.47 -11.89
N GLU A 595 -7.15 -21.43 -11.86
CA GLU A 595 -6.37 -21.31 -10.61
C GLU A 595 -6.04 -19.83 -10.37
N PRO A 596 -6.60 -19.20 -9.33
CA PRO A 596 -6.56 -17.74 -9.19
C PRO A 596 -5.15 -17.18 -8.93
N GLY A 597 -4.24 -17.91 -8.30
CA GLY A 597 -2.92 -17.40 -7.94
C GLY A 597 -2.99 -16.12 -7.08
N LYS A 598 -1.88 -15.38 -6.96
CA LYS A 598 -1.84 -14.09 -6.27
C LYS A 598 -2.40 -12.99 -7.18
N ILE A 599 -3.55 -12.44 -6.84
CA ILE A 599 -4.24 -11.40 -7.60
C ILE A 599 -4.19 -10.08 -6.82
N PRO A 600 -3.71 -8.98 -7.42
CA PRO A 600 -3.78 -7.67 -6.80
C PRO A 600 -5.23 -7.25 -6.57
N VAL A 601 -5.56 -6.85 -5.35
CA VAL A 601 -6.91 -6.37 -5.01
C VAL A 601 -6.99 -4.85 -5.25
N PRO A 602 -7.78 -4.42 -6.24
CA PRO A 602 -7.94 -3.00 -6.52
C PRO A 602 -8.89 -2.34 -5.51
N PRO A 603 -8.91 -1.00 -5.41
CA PRO A 603 -9.91 -0.32 -4.60
C PRO A 603 -11.32 -0.59 -5.13
N PHE A 604 -12.24 -0.96 -4.25
CA PHE A 604 -13.66 -1.15 -4.54
C PHE A 604 -14.44 0.15 -4.30
N GLY A 605 -15.43 0.42 -5.15
CA GLY A 605 -16.24 1.62 -5.09
C GLY A 605 -17.74 1.35 -5.26
N THR A 606 -18.39 2.10 -6.14
CA THR A 606 -19.83 2.05 -6.39
C THR A 606 -20.25 0.99 -7.42
N GLU A 607 -19.30 0.30 -8.02
CA GLU A 607 -19.56 -0.82 -8.92
C GLU A 607 -20.11 -2.04 -8.17
N SER A 608 -20.85 -2.91 -8.88
CA SER A 608 -21.48 -4.11 -8.31
C SER A 608 -20.73 -5.39 -8.60
N ALA A 609 -19.83 -5.39 -9.59
CA ALA A 609 -19.02 -6.56 -9.93
C ALA A 609 -17.68 -6.11 -10.51
N ARG A 610 -16.65 -6.90 -10.20
CA ARG A 610 -15.29 -6.70 -10.68
C ARG A 610 -14.63 -8.02 -11.02
N LEU A 611 -14.11 -8.08 -12.23
CA LEU A 611 -13.29 -9.18 -12.69
C LEU A 611 -11.82 -8.81 -12.46
N MET A 612 -11.07 -9.68 -11.79
CA MET A 612 -9.70 -9.43 -11.37
C MET A 612 -8.77 -10.54 -11.84
N THR A 613 -7.58 -10.15 -12.27
CA THR A 613 -6.50 -11.03 -12.72
C THR A 613 -5.16 -10.53 -12.23
N ALA A 614 -4.11 -11.30 -12.44
CA ALA A 614 -2.73 -10.87 -12.19
C ALA A 614 -2.33 -9.62 -13.01
N GLN A 615 -2.97 -9.38 -14.17
CA GLN A 615 -2.65 -8.27 -15.09
C GLN A 615 -3.48 -7.01 -14.81
N GLY A 616 -4.53 -7.10 -14.02
CA GLY A 616 -5.40 -5.98 -13.68
C GLY A 616 -6.85 -6.35 -13.45
N SER A 617 -7.72 -5.36 -13.45
CA SER A 617 -9.14 -5.55 -13.18
C SER A 617 -10.05 -4.83 -14.17
N VAL A 618 -11.25 -5.36 -14.36
CA VAL A 618 -12.31 -4.79 -15.21
C VAL A 618 -13.59 -4.67 -14.38
N ILE A 619 -14.23 -3.51 -14.44
CA ILE A 619 -15.56 -3.30 -13.86
C ILE A 619 -16.59 -3.93 -14.77
N VAL A 620 -17.52 -4.69 -14.20
CA VAL A 620 -18.67 -5.26 -14.90
C VAL A 620 -19.93 -4.64 -14.33
N ASN A 621 -20.69 -3.96 -15.18
CA ASN A 621 -21.95 -3.34 -14.80
C ASN A 621 -23.10 -4.35 -14.85
N ALA A 622 -24.19 -4.06 -14.16
CA ALA A 622 -25.36 -4.94 -14.10
C ALA A 622 -26.04 -5.16 -15.48
N ASP A 623 -25.82 -4.28 -16.43
CA ASP A 623 -26.31 -4.39 -17.81
C ASP A 623 -25.37 -5.23 -18.71
N GLY A 624 -24.25 -5.71 -18.17
CA GLY A 624 -23.23 -6.46 -18.89
C GLY A 624 -22.20 -5.59 -19.63
N THR A 625 -22.27 -4.28 -19.53
CA THR A 625 -21.23 -3.40 -20.09
C THR A 625 -19.97 -3.45 -19.20
N THR A 626 -18.81 -3.32 -19.84
CA THR A 626 -17.53 -3.27 -19.13
C THR A 626 -16.97 -1.86 -19.12
N GLY A 627 -16.41 -1.46 -17.97
CA GLY A 627 -15.63 -0.24 -17.84
C GLY A 627 -14.16 -0.56 -17.52
N PRO A 628 -13.21 0.33 -17.86
CA PRO A 628 -11.86 0.17 -17.35
C PRO A 628 -11.94 0.23 -15.82
N GLY A 629 -11.52 -0.84 -15.18
CA GLY A 629 -11.17 -0.79 -13.77
C GLY A 629 -10.07 0.26 -13.60
N ALA A 630 -10.02 0.93 -12.47
CA ALA A 630 -8.82 1.68 -12.14
C ALA A 630 -7.63 0.72 -12.37
N PRO A 631 -6.57 1.13 -13.07
CA PRO A 631 -5.38 0.32 -13.17
C PRO A 631 -5.01 -0.08 -11.74
N ALA A 632 -4.63 -1.35 -11.55
CA ALA A 632 -3.93 -1.72 -10.34
C ALA A 632 -2.89 -0.62 -10.17
N ARG A 633 -2.96 0.16 -9.11
CA ARG A 633 -1.99 1.22 -8.89
C ARG A 633 -0.64 0.52 -8.91
N ALA A 634 0.09 0.65 -10.01
CA ALA A 634 1.53 0.55 -9.94
C ALA A 634 1.87 1.61 -8.88
N ASN A 635 2.38 1.16 -7.74
CA ASN A 635 2.73 1.98 -6.61
C ASN A 635 3.44 3.23 -7.11
N GLY A 636 2.68 4.28 -7.29
CA GLY A 636 3.16 5.58 -7.70
C GLY A 636 3.07 6.51 -6.49
N PRO A 637 3.91 7.52 -6.39
CA PRO A 637 4.12 8.29 -5.17
C PRO A 637 2.79 8.89 -4.68
N ARG A 638 2.46 8.59 -3.45
CA ARG A 638 1.40 9.25 -2.69
C ARG A 638 2.01 10.27 -1.74
#